data_6c81a57596e48fe3f59876911dc48baa
#
_entry.id   6c81a57596e48fe3f59876911dc48baa
#
_cell.length_a   1.000
_cell.length_b   1.000
_cell.length_c   1.000
_cell.angle_alpha   90.00
_cell.angle_beta   90.00
_cell.angle_gamma   90.00
#
_symmetry.space_group_name_H-M   'P 1'
#
loop_
_entity.id
_entity.type
_entity.pdbx_description
1 polymer ?
#
loop_
_entity_poly.entity_id
_entity_poly.type
_entity_poly.pdbx_seq_one_letter_code
_entity_poly.pdbx_strand_id
1 'polypeptide(L)'
;GYHRRPELTAERFVASPFVAGERLYRTGDLAHYRVDGVIDYIGRIDHQVKIRGFRIELGEIEARLLEHGAVREAVVVAQDSRNGKALSGYVVTQPGAASDWPALREALTAHLRQTLPEHMVPTHLTPLAKMPLSPNGKLDRKALPVPDMAEVQQDFVAPANAVESALVEIWQAVLGVARVGTADNFFALGGDSINSIQVVSRARQQGIGLAPKDLFLHQNIQALARAASADQAATIDQGPVSGDSHLVPMQHWFFANDMAHRDHWNQSLMLTPREPLDGACLQQALEHVVAHHDALRLRFVQSGDGTWQASHEAVGAQPVGLWQRQAENADEIIAIANQAQRSLDLQHGPLLRCSLIAVQDGSSRLHLAIHHLVMDGVSWRVLLEDLQTAYRQLAVNQPVVLPPKSTAFKAWAEQLQGYAHSEGLARELSYWTGQQAHALPELPRARPEGSQASVHGHSVNTRLDTEQTRRLLKQAPSAYRTQVNDLLLSALAQVICQWTAQPACLVQLEGHGREELFGDVDLSRTLGWFTSLFPVVLTPSVHAADTIKGIKEQLRAVPNKGLGYGVLRYLGAEDVRSRLAKLAQARITFNYLGQFDQSFDEQALFAPSEEGSGAGHADDVALGNWLTIDGRVYNGQLSLDWTFSRDVFDEATVQQLADAYGVALQALIEHCCGEEHQGLTPSDFPLARLTQAHLDGLPVPVAQVQDVYALSPMQEGMLFHTLADDSSGLYINQISLPVHGLDTERFAAAWQSVIEREDILRTSFHWQDGLSAPVQIVHRQAELPLLIEDWRGRDISEQAIGERATADYLQGFDLARAPLQRVLLLRLEDDRYQMIWTCHHILMDGWSSSRLFGEVMQFYAQGHVPTRNGRYREFIEWLQRQDQRALEGFWRNRLATLEQATSLNQAMFPR
;
A
#
# COMPACT_ATOMS: atom_id res chain seq x y z
N GLY A 1 -22.66 45.17 -0.81
CA GLY A 1 -21.63 45.55 -1.78
C GLY A 1 -20.23 45.37 -1.23
N TYR A 2 -19.21 45.54 -2.05
CA TYR A 2 -17.81 45.37 -1.65
C TYR A 2 -17.33 46.56 -0.82
N HIS A 3 -16.56 46.31 0.24
CA HIS A 3 -16.07 47.32 1.15
C HIS A 3 -15.13 48.31 0.40
N ARG A 4 -15.43 49.62 0.45
CA ARG A 4 -14.69 50.71 -0.18
C ARG A 4 -14.43 50.54 -1.69
N ARG A 5 -15.27 49.75 -2.39
CA ARG A 5 -15.20 49.51 -3.85
C ARG A 5 -16.55 49.76 -4.52
N PRO A 6 -16.99 51.06 -4.66
CA PRO A 6 -18.31 51.38 -5.21
C PRO A 6 -18.44 51.00 -6.69
N GLU A 7 -17.38 51.12 -7.49
CA GLU A 7 -17.37 50.73 -8.90
C GLU A 7 -17.58 49.22 -9.08
N LEU A 8 -16.82 48.43 -8.40
CA LEU A 8 -16.97 46.95 -8.41
C LEU A 8 -18.33 46.50 -7.87
N THR A 9 -18.87 47.25 -6.88
CA THR A 9 -20.21 46.97 -6.38
C THR A 9 -21.26 47.23 -7.46
N ALA A 10 -21.14 48.35 -8.20
CA ALA A 10 -22.07 48.68 -9.27
C ALA A 10 -21.97 47.68 -10.45
N GLU A 11 -20.79 47.20 -10.75
CA GLU A 11 -20.56 46.21 -11.80
C GLU A 11 -21.19 44.85 -11.48
N ARG A 12 -21.06 44.42 -10.22
CA ARG A 12 -21.48 43.07 -9.78
C ARG A 12 -22.91 42.98 -9.24
N PHE A 13 -23.45 44.09 -8.71
CA PHE A 13 -24.82 44.18 -8.22
C PHE A 13 -25.67 45.02 -9.15
N VAL A 14 -26.22 44.38 -10.18
CA VAL A 14 -27.01 45.02 -11.23
C VAL A 14 -28.51 45.04 -10.88
N ALA A 15 -29.28 45.96 -11.46
CA ALA A 15 -30.74 45.97 -11.30
C ALA A 15 -31.35 44.69 -11.89
N SER A 16 -32.30 44.11 -11.17
CA SER A 16 -33.03 42.92 -11.63
C SER A 16 -33.86 43.26 -12.87
N PRO A 17 -33.73 42.52 -13.98
CA PRO A 17 -34.60 42.69 -15.15
C PRO A 17 -35.99 42.05 -14.93
N PHE A 18 -36.18 41.31 -13.81
CA PHE A 18 -37.39 40.55 -13.56
C PHE A 18 -38.30 41.22 -12.51
N VAL A 19 -37.71 41.94 -11.54
CA VAL A 19 -38.45 42.57 -10.43
C VAL A 19 -37.92 44.00 -10.24
N ALA A 20 -38.81 44.97 -10.38
CA ALA A 20 -38.47 46.39 -10.23
C ALA A 20 -38.07 46.70 -8.77
N GLY A 21 -36.90 47.36 -8.60
CA GLY A 21 -36.37 47.74 -7.27
C GLY A 21 -35.46 46.70 -6.62
N GLU A 22 -35.37 45.52 -7.15
CA GLU A 22 -34.42 44.48 -6.69
C GLU A 22 -33.08 44.54 -7.44
N ARG A 23 -32.03 44.01 -6.80
CA ARG A 23 -30.70 43.89 -7.37
C ARG A 23 -30.28 42.44 -7.41
N LEU A 24 -29.71 42.04 -8.54
CA LEU A 24 -29.11 40.70 -8.72
C LEU A 24 -27.62 40.81 -8.64
N TYR A 25 -27.01 39.75 -8.07
CA TYR A 25 -25.56 39.59 -8.05
C TYR A 25 -25.11 38.76 -9.25
N ARG A 26 -24.21 39.36 -10.05
CA ARG A 26 -23.54 38.65 -11.17
C ARG A 26 -22.48 37.72 -10.62
N THR A 27 -22.75 36.39 -10.58
CA THR A 27 -21.85 35.36 -10.06
C THR A 27 -20.58 35.20 -10.90
N GLY A 28 -20.63 35.59 -12.19
CA GLY A 28 -19.59 35.32 -13.18
C GLY A 28 -19.69 33.92 -13.80
N ASP A 29 -20.71 33.17 -13.44
CA ASP A 29 -20.98 31.87 -14.06
C ASP A 29 -21.77 32.06 -15.37
N LEU A 30 -21.46 31.29 -16.38
CA LEU A 30 -22.16 31.15 -17.62
C LEU A 30 -22.98 29.88 -17.63
N ALA A 31 -24.29 30.02 -17.73
CA ALA A 31 -25.22 28.89 -17.73
C ALA A 31 -26.34 29.15 -18.74
N HIS A 32 -27.00 28.12 -19.20
CA HIS A 32 -28.21 28.20 -20.00
C HIS A 32 -29.32 27.30 -19.44
N TYR A 33 -30.57 27.66 -19.74
CA TYR A 33 -31.69 26.78 -19.42
C TYR A 33 -31.84 25.70 -20.47
N ARG A 34 -31.97 24.47 -20.02
CA ARG A 34 -32.38 23.35 -20.87
C ARG A 34 -33.91 23.45 -21.15
N VAL A 35 -34.35 22.67 -22.14
CA VAL A 35 -35.78 22.64 -22.54
C VAL A 35 -36.68 22.18 -21.39
N ASP A 36 -36.16 21.40 -20.44
CA ASP A 36 -36.84 20.92 -19.22
C ASP A 36 -36.85 21.92 -18.06
N GLY A 37 -36.25 23.14 -18.27
CA GLY A 37 -36.19 24.20 -17.26
C GLY A 37 -35.01 24.04 -16.24
N VAL A 38 -34.18 23.02 -16.37
CA VAL A 38 -32.98 22.84 -15.52
C VAL A 38 -31.88 23.77 -16.03
N ILE A 39 -31.14 24.38 -15.11
CA ILE A 39 -29.98 25.22 -15.41
C ILE A 39 -28.77 24.31 -15.69
N ASP A 40 -28.22 24.39 -16.89
CA ASP A 40 -26.99 23.70 -17.27
C ASP A 40 -25.80 24.67 -17.22
N TYR A 41 -24.78 24.31 -16.45
CA TYR A 41 -23.61 25.14 -16.22
C TYR A 41 -22.59 24.93 -17.33
N ILE A 42 -22.21 26.03 -18.04
CA ILE A 42 -21.27 25.98 -19.15
C ILE A 42 -19.83 26.30 -18.71
N GLY A 43 -19.66 27.21 -17.75
CA GLY A 43 -18.34 27.67 -17.32
C GLY A 43 -18.34 29.05 -16.65
N ARG A 44 -17.14 29.65 -16.55
CA ARG A 44 -16.97 31.00 -16.00
C ARG A 44 -16.53 32.02 -17.06
N ILE A 45 -16.97 33.24 -16.89
CA ILE A 45 -16.64 34.38 -17.79
C ILE A 45 -15.30 35.02 -17.39
N ASP A 46 -14.91 34.92 -16.10
CA ASP A 46 -13.81 35.66 -15.48
C ASP A 46 -12.48 34.84 -15.35
N HIS A 47 -12.36 33.71 -16.00
CA HIS A 47 -11.18 32.84 -15.99
C HIS A 47 -10.74 32.34 -14.61
N GLN A 48 -11.53 32.55 -13.54
CA GLN A 48 -11.29 31.96 -12.25
C GLN A 48 -11.40 30.44 -12.34
N VAL A 49 -10.54 29.75 -11.64
CA VAL A 49 -10.54 28.28 -11.58
C VAL A 49 -10.76 27.79 -10.15
N LYS A 50 -11.43 26.65 -10.02
CA LYS A 50 -11.47 25.91 -8.76
C LYS A 50 -10.49 24.76 -8.84
N ILE A 51 -9.47 24.78 -7.98
CA ILE A 51 -8.48 23.71 -7.86
C ILE A 51 -8.45 23.25 -6.39
N ARG A 52 -8.70 21.98 -6.14
CA ARG A 52 -8.72 21.38 -4.78
C ARG A 52 -9.63 22.15 -3.79
N GLY A 53 -10.77 22.66 -4.26
CA GLY A 53 -11.72 23.43 -3.45
C GLY A 53 -11.42 24.92 -3.33
N PHE A 54 -10.21 25.38 -3.63
CA PHE A 54 -9.82 26.79 -3.59
C PHE A 54 -10.25 27.52 -4.85
N ARG A 55 -10.76 28.73 -4.69
CA ARG A 55 -11.09 29.65 -5.77
C ARG A 55 -9.85 30.49 -6.07
N ILE A 56 -9.25 30.30 -7.24
CA ILE A 56 -7.95 30.88 -7.63
C ILE A 56 -8.15 31.86 -8.76
N GLU A 57 -7.60 33.07 -8.56
CA GLU A 57 -7.50 34.11 -9.56
C GLU A 57 -6.18 33.98 -10.34
N LEU A 58 -6.22 33.42 -11.54
CA LEU A 58 -4.99 33.21 -12.34
C LEU A 58 -4.24 34.50 -12.63
N GLY A 59 -4.97 35.60 -12.82
CA GLY A 59 -4.39 36.94 -13.06
C GLY A 59 -3.62 37.52 -11.88
N GLU A 60 -3.93 37.11 -10.62
CA GLU A 60 -3.18 37.52 -9.47
C GLU A 60 -1.78 36.86 -9.46
N ILE A 61 -1.69 35.60 -9.82
CA ILE A 61 -0.43 34.86 -9.92
C ILE A 61 0.42 35.44 -11.07
N GLU A 62 -0.21 35.73 -12.22
CA GLU A 62 0.46 36.35 -13.35
C GLU A 62 1.03 37.74 -12.97
N ALA A 63 0.28 38.55 -12.23
CA ALA A 63 0.72 39.85 -11.76
C ALA A 63 1.96 39.72 -10.82
N ARG A 64 1.97 38.74 -9.91
CA ARG A 64 3.12 38.52 -9.02
C ARG A 64 4.35 38.01 -9.76
N LEU A 65 4.18 37.17 -10.78
CA LEU A 65 5.30 36.74 -11.65
C LEU A 65 5.93 37.93 -12.37
N LEU A 66 5.10 38.87 -12.86
CA LEU A 66 5.55 40.08 -13.57
C LEU A 66 6.27 41.10 -12.67
N GLU A 67 6.08 41.06 -11.36
CA GLU A 67 6.83 41.89 -10.41
C GLU A 67 8.31 41.49 -10.32
N HIS A 68 8.67 40.27 -10.70
CA HIS A 68 10.06 39.81 -10.65
C HIS A 68 10.85 40.36 -11.86
N GLY A 69 11.95 41.07 -11.60
CA GLY A 69 12.72 41.79 -12.62
C GLY A 69 13.28 40.94 -13.77
N ALA A 70 13.37 39.62 -13.62
CA ALA A 70 13.80 38.70 -14.69
C ALA A 70 12.64 38.29 -15.65
N VAL A 71 11.37 38.59 -15.32
CA VAL A 71 10.19 38.21 -16.10
C VAL A 71 9.74 39.36 -16.98
N ARG A 72 9.51 39.08 -18.25
CA ARG A 72 8.94 40.01 -19.22
C ARG A 72 7.46 39.80 -19.48
N GLU A 73 7.06 38.54 -19.62
CA GLU A 73 5.68 38.11 -19.82
C GLU A 73 5.40 36.86 -19.01
N ALA A 74 4.21 36.74 -18.43
CA ALA A 74 3.78 35.57 -17.69
C ALA A 74 2.33 35.23 -18.01
N VAL A 75 2.03 33.93 -18.06
CA VAL A 75 0.68 33.41 -18.23
C VAL A 75 0.53 32.18 -17.35
N VAL A 76 -0.58 32.09 -16.65
CA VAL A 76 -0.91 30.92 -15.78
C VAL A 76 -2.20 30.28 -16.29
N VAL A 77 -2.18 28.97 -16.42
CA VAL A 77 -3.35 28.17 -16.84
C VAL A 77 -3.56 27.01 -15.88
N ALA A 78 -4.81 26.63 -15.70
CA ALA A 78 -5.16 25.38 -15.05
C ALA A 78 -5.19 24.28 -16.12
N GLN A 79 -4.30 23.31 -16.00
CA GLN A 79 -4.23 22.16 -16.91
C GLN A 79 -4.63 20.88 -16.18
N ASP A 80 -5.24 19.95 -16.90
CA ASP A 80 -5.53 18.63 -16.36
C ASP A 80 -4.22 17.87 -16.19
N SER A 81 -3.94 17.46 -14.97
CA SER A 81 -2.80 16.62 -14.60
C SER A 81 -3.29 15.26 -14.10
N ARG A 82 -2.40 14.26 -13.99
CA ARG A 82 -2.76 12.93 -13.45
C ARG A 82 -3.37 13.00 -12.05
N ASN A 83 -3.13 14.08 -11.30
CA ASN A 83 -3.62 14.30 -9.94
C ASN A 83 -4.75 15.34 -9.83
N GLY A 84 -5.52 15.57 -10.91
CA GLY A 84 -6.53 16.63 -11.01
C GLY A 84 -5.96 17.90 -11.65
N LYS A 85 -6.72 19.02 -11.63
CA LYS A 85 -6.25 20.30 -12.20
C LYS A 85 -5.08 20.85 -11.40
N ALA A 86 -3.98 21.20 -12.09
CA ALA A 86 -2.80 21.83 -11.53
C ALA A 86 -2.55 23.18 -12.21
N LEU A 87 -1.93 24.12 -11.49
CA LEU A 87 -1.50 25.39 -12.05
C LEU A 87 -0.17 25.23 -12.79
N SER A 88 -0.13 25.68 -14.05
CA SER A 88 1.07 25.74 -14.88
C SER A 88 1.32 27.17 -15.29
N GLY A 89 2.49 27.72 -14.93
CA GLY A 89 2.93 29.06 -15.31
C GLY A 89 3.91 28.98 -16.49
N TYR A 90 3.74 29.88 -17.45
CA TYR A 90 4.63 30.05 -18.59
C TYR A 90 5.23 31.42 -18.52
N VAL A 91 6.57 31.48 -18.63
CA VAL A 91 7.31 32.73 -18.40
C VAL A 91 8.21 33.02 -19.58
N VAL A 92 8.11 34.26 -20.12
CA VAL A 92 9.11 34.81 -21.03
C VAL A 92 10.05 35.71 -20.24
N THR A 93 11.34 35.38 -20.26
CA THR A 93 12.34 36.08 -19.47
C THR A 93 12.88 37.34 -20.18
N GLN A 94 13.47 38.24 -19.42
CA GLN A 94 14.25 39.35 -19.98
C GLN A 94 15.48 38.81 -20.72
N PRO A 95 15.97 39.52 -21.76
CA PRO A 95 17.19 39.11 -22.49
C PRO A 95 18.38 38.89 -21.54
N GLY A 96 18.97 37.69 -21.58
CA GLY A 96 20.10 37.33 -20.73
C GLY A 96 19.75 36.66 -19.37
N ALA A 97 18.50 36.73 -18.94
CA ALA A 97 18.10 36.17 -17.65
C ALA A 97 17.83 34.65 -17.70
N ALA A 98 17.75 34.03 -18.88
CA ALA A 98 17.45 32.60 -19.04
C ALA A 98 18.69 31.69 -19.04
N SER A 99 19.91 32.21 -18.79
CA SER A 99 21.14 31.41 -18.87
C SER A 99 21.23 30.30 -17.83
N ASP A 100 20.53 30.44 -16.69
CA ASP A 100 20.38 29.40 -15.65
C ASP A 100 18.90 29.31 -15.25
N TRP A 101 18.13 28.55 -16.05
CA TRP A 101 16.72 28.39 -15.81
C TRP A 101 16.39 27.68 -14.48
N PRO A 102 17.10 26.61 -14.05
CA PRO A 102 16.86 25.98 -12.75
C PRO A 102 16.91 26.96 -11.59
N ALA A 103 17.97 27.76 -11.49
CA ALA A 103 18.12 28.78 -10.43
C ALA A 103 17.06 29.89 -10.53
N LEU A 104 16.73 30.34 -11.73
CA LEU A 104 15.67 31.35 -11.94
C LEU A 104 14.28 30.80 -11.54
N ARG A 105 13.97 29.56 -11.87
CA ARG A 105 12.71 28.90 -11.49
C ARG A 105 12.55 28.84 -9.97
N GLU A 106 13.61 28.48 -9.27
CA GLU A 106 13.62 28.45 -7.81
C GLU A 106 13.40 29.85 -7.21
N ALA A 107 14.07 30.86 -7.73
CA ALA A 107 13.90 32.25 -7.32
C ALA A 107 12.46 32.76 -7.58
N LEU A 108 11.85 32.41 -8.73
CA LEU A 108 10.46 32.75 -9.04
C LEU A 108 9.47 32.07 -8.10
N THR A 109 9.71 30.79 -7.79
CA THR A 109 8.89 30.02 -6.85
C THR A 109 8.99 30.63 -5.44
N ALA A 110 10.18 30.95 -4.98
CA ALA A 110 10.40 31.62 -3.68
C ALA A 110 9.75 33.01 -3.63
N HIS A 111 9.79 33.77 -4.74
CA HIS A 111 9.13 35.08 -4.86
C HIS A 111 7.61 34.96 -4.71
N LEU A 112 6.99 33.97 -5.39
CA LEU A 112 5.55 33.72 -5.28
C LEU A 112 5.16 33.29 -3.85
N ARG A 113 5.92 32.42 -3.19
CA ARG A 113 5.66 31.96 -1.82
C ARG A 113 5.72 33.09 -0.76
N GLN A 114 6.40 34.17 -1.03
CA GLN A 114 6.43 35.33 -0.12
C GLN A 114 5.10 36.11 -0.07
N THR A 115 4.30 36.02 -1.13
CA THR A 115 3.14 36.90 -1.33
C THR A 115 1.83 36.15 -1.58
N LEU A 116 1.88 34.89 -2.00
CA LEU A 116 0.72 34.06 -2.32
C LEU A 116 0.65 32.83 -1.40
N PRO A 117 -0.57 32.38 -1.06
CA PRO A 117 -0.77 31.10 -0.38
C PRO A 117 -0.26 29.93 -1.25
N GLU A 118 0.19 28.85 -0.62
CA GLU A 118 0.80 27.69 -1.30
C GLU A 118 -0.09 27.08 -2.43
N HIS A 119 -1.40 27.08 -2.26
CA HIS A 119 -2.35 26.60 -3.27
C HIS A 119 -2.46 27.50 -4.53
N MET A 120 -1.92 28.71 -4.50
CA MET A 120 -1.82 29.63 -5.63
C MET A 120 -0.46 29.60 -6.32
N VAL A 121 0.53 28.90 -5.77
CA VAL A 121 1.87 28.77 -6.38
C VAL A 121 1.80 27.73 -7.50
N PRO A 122 2.14 28.08 -8.78
CA PRO A 122 2.12 27.14 -9.89
C PRO A 122 3.05 25.94 -9.63
N THR A 123 2.53 24.74 -9.83
CA THR A 123 3.29 23.50 -9.70
C THR A 123 4.39 23.40 -10.77
N HIS A 124 4.16 24.04 -11.92
CA HIS A 124 5.06 24.05 -13.06
C HIS A 124 5.32 25.47 -13.52
N LEU A 125 6.60 25.83 -13.68
CA LEU A 125 7.03 27.04 -14.36
C LEU A 125 7.87 26.62 -15.58
N THR A 126 7.42 27.00 -16.78
CA THR A 126 8.04 26.65 -18.05
C THR A 126 8.54 27.89 -18.77
N PRO A 127 9.81 27.95 -19.20
CA PRO A 127 10.33 29.09 -19.95
C PRO A 127 9.86 29.02 -21.41
N LEU A 128 9.47 30.17 -21.96
CA LEU A 128 9.14 30.31 -23.37
C LEU A 128 10.03 31.38 -24.01
N ALA A 129 10.47 31.15 -25.25
CA ALA A 129 11.16 32.17 -26.03
C ALA A 129 10.21 33.37 -26.39
N LYS A 130 8.95 33.08 -26.60
CA LYS A 130 7.86 34.04 -26.82
C LYS A 130 6.49 33.42 -26.53
N MET A 131 5.51 34.22 -26.13
CA MET A 131 4.12 33.76 -25.98
C MET A 131 3.51 33.38 -27.33
N PRO A 132 2.80 32.24 -27.44
CA PRO A 132 2.07 31.90 -28.67
C PRO A 132 0.87 32.83 -28.85
N LEU A 133 0.74 33.44 -30.04
CA LEU A 133 -0.36 34.33 -30.38
C LEU A 133 -1.22 33.73 -31.49
N SER A 134 -2.54 33.88 -31.37
CA SER A 134 -3.49 33.56 -32.42
C SER A 134 -3.36 34.55 -33.63
N PRO A 135 -3.93 34.24 -34.80
CA PRO A 135 -3.90 35.13 -35.97
C PRO A 135 -4.41 36.56 -35.69
N ASN A 136 -5.24 36.70 -34.65
CA ASN A 136 -5.79 37.98 -34.24
C ASN A 136 -4.94 38.69 -33.15
N GLY A 137 -3.70 38.25 -32.91
CA GLY A 137 -2.77 38.86 -31.95
C GLY A 137 -3.12 38.64 -30.48
N LYS A 138 -4.09 37.76 -30.15
CA LYS A 138 -4.43 37.40 -28.79
C LYS A 138 -3.64 36.12 -28.38
N LEU A 139 -3.37 35.96 -27.08
CA LEU A 139 -2.73 34.78 -26.53
C LEU A 139 -3.49 33.51 -26.92
N ASP A 140 -2.80 32.57 -27.55
CA ASP A 140 -3.33 31.23 -27.86
C ASP A 140 -2.98 30.24 -26.76
N ARG A 141 -3.89 30.10 -25.78
CA ARG A 141 -3.70 29.17 -24.63
C ARG A 141 -3.67 27.70 -25.06
N LYS A 142 -4.22 27.34 -26.22
CA LYS A 142 -4.17 25.96 -26.71
C LYS A 142 -2.82 25.59 -27.33
N ALA A 143 -2.08 26.56 -27.79
CA ALA A 143 -0.74 26.40 -28.36
C ALA A 143 0.38 26.41 -27.28
N LEU A 144 0.05 26.57 -26.00
CA LEU A 144 1.02 26.42 -24.91
C LEU A 144 1.50 24.97 -24.81
N PRO A 145 2.81 24.71 -24.67
CA PRO A 145 3.33 23.37 -24.56
C PRO A 145 2.79 22.70 -23.28
N VAL A 146 2.51 21.40 -23.36
CA VAL A 146 2.21 20.62 -22.16
C VAL A 146 3.51 20.54 -21.34
N PRO A 147 3.50 20.87 -20.01
CA PRO A 147 4.69 20.78 -19.18
C PRO A 147 5.25 19.35 -19.20
N ASP A 148 6.56 19.24 -19.35
CA ASP A 148 7.21 17.93 -19.30
C ASP A 148 7.12 17.40 -17.86
N MET A 149 6.29 16.37 -17.68
CA MET A 149 6.02 15.74 -16.38
C MET A 149 7.26 15.05 -15.79
N ALA A 150 8.32 14.88 -16.56
CA ALA A 150 9.58 14.31 -16.08
C ALA A 150 10.39 15.27 -15.18
N GLU A 151 10.12 16.60 -15.24
CA GLU A 151 10.81 17.58 -14.39
C GLU A 151 10.21 17.79 -12.99
N VAL A 152 9.11 17.11 -12.65
CA VAL A 152 8.25 17.47 -11.50
C VAL A 152 8.44 16.58 -10.27
N GLN A 153 9.30 15.60 -10.32
CA GLN A 153 9.66 14.83 -9.13
C GLN A 153 10.79 15.52 -8.37
N GLN A 154 10.44 16.45 -7.47
CA GLN A 154 11.39 17.01 -6.50
C GLN A 154 11.99 15.96 -5.54
N ASP A 155 11.39 14.76 -5.47
CA ASP A 155 11.80 13.65 -4.60
C ASP A 155 12.25 12.40 -5.38
N PHE A 156 12.53 12.50 -6.69
CA PHE A 156 13.02 11.35 -7.43
C PHE A 156 14.45 11.01 -7.02
N VAL A 157 14.59 9.91 -6.28
CA VAL A 157 15.89 9.33 -5.98
C VAL A 157 16.20 8.24 -7.00
N ALA A 158 17.24 8.47 -7.82
CA ALA A 158 17.68 7.49 -8.80
C ALA A 158 18.27 6.24 -8.14
N PRO A 159 18.23 5.05 -8.79
CA PRO A 159 18.85 3.85 -8.28
C PRO A 159 20.37 4.02 -8.16
N ALA A 160 20.93 3.64 -7.01
CA ALA A 160 22.36 3.78 -6.69
C ALA A 160 23.19 2.52 -7.03
N ASN A 161 22.54 1.39 -7.27
CA ASN A 161 23.20 0.10 -7.52
C ASN A 161 22.34 -0.80 -8.43
N ALA A 162 22.91 -1.92 -8.89
CA ALA A 162 22.25 -2.85 -9.81
C ALA A 162 20.96 -3.47 -9.23
N VAL A 163 20.91 -3.75 -7.92
CA VAL A 163 19.73 -4.31 -7.26
C VAL A 163 18.59 -3.28 -7.24
N GLU A 164 18.88 -2.03 -6.89
CA GLU A 164 17.88 -0.96 -6.93
C GLU A 164 17.38 -0.72 -8.36
N SER A 165 18.27 -0.75 -9.37
CA SER A 165 17.86 -0.61 -10.77
C SER A 165 16.91 -1.71 -11.22
N ALA A 166 17.23 -2.96 -10.89
CA ALA A 166 16.38 -4.11 -11.17
C ALA A 166 15.01 -4.00 -10.49
N LEU A 167 14.97 -3.61 -9.20
CA LEU A 167 13.73 -3.42 -8.46
C LEU A 167 12.89 -2.26 -9.01
N VAL A 168 13.52 -1.18 -9.49
CA VAL A 168 12.80 -0.08 -10.16
C VAL A 168 12.10 -0.58 -11.42
N GLU A 169 12.78 -1.32 -12.28
CA GLU A 169 12.21 -1.90 -13.50
C GLU A 169 11.06 -2.87 -13.18
N ILE A 170 11.24 -3.72 -12.17
CA ILE A 170 10.21 -4.66 -11.71
C ILE A 170 8.97 -3.90 -11.21
N TRP A 171 9.15 -2.87 -10.37
CA TRP A 171 8.03 -2.10 -9.85
C TRP A 171 7.29 -1.32 -10.94
N GLN A 172 8.03 -0.71 -11.88
CA GLN A 172 7.42 -0.05 -13.04
C GLN A 172 6.54 -1.02 -13.84
N ALA A 173 7.08 -2.21 -14.14
CA ALA A 173 6.37 -3.23 -14.89
C ALA A 173 5.18 -3.82 -14.11
N VAL A 174 5.30 -4.06 -12.79
CA VAL A 174 4.24 -4.65 -11.96
C VAL A 174 3.16 -3.64 -11.60
N LEU A 175 3.52 -2.37 -11.37
CA LEU A 175 2.56 -1.32 -10.98
C LEU A 175 2.01 -0.53 -12.17
N GLY A 176 2.52 -0.76 -13.40
CA GLY A 176 2.10 -0.03 -14.60
C GLY A 176 2.39 1.48 -14.53
N VAL A 177 3.45 1.88 -13.82
CA VAL A 177 3.85 3.28 -13.64
C VAL A 177 5.06 3.60 -14.49
N ALA A 178 5.05 4.76 -15.17
CA ALA A 178 6.11 5.13 -16.11
C ALA A 178 7.46 5.39 -15.44
N ARG A 179 7.47 5.80 -14.16
CA ARG A 179 8.69 6.12 -13.41
C ARG A 179 8.50 5.80 -11.93
N VAL A 180 9.51 5.21 -11.31
CA VAL A 180 9.58 4.90 -9.87
C VAL A 180 10.90 5.41 -9.32
N GLY A 181 10.83 6.20 -8.24
CA GLY A 181 12.00 6.60 -7.45
C GLY A 181 12.30 5.55 -6.38
N THR A 182 13.57 5.41 -5.97
CA THR A 182 13.94 4.41 -4.96
C THR A 182 13.43 4.71 -3.55
N ALA A 183 12.98 5.93 -3.28
CA ALA A 183 12.33 6.34 -2.04
C ALA A 183 10.80 6.23 -2.07
N ASP A 184 10.19 5.95 -3.23
CA ASP A 184 8.74 5.85 -3.38
C ASP A 184 8.17 4.69 -2.57
N ASN A 185 6.97 4.89 -2.01
CA ASN A 185 6.27 3.86 -1.25
C ASN A 185 5.46 2.96 -2.19
N PHE A 186 5.66 1.64 -2.09
CA PHE A 186 5.01 0.62 -2.92
C PHE A 186 3.48 0.74 -2.91
N PHE A 187 2.88 0.86 -1.72
CA PHE A 187 1.44 0.92 -1.56
C PHE A 187 0.85 2.27 -2.01
N ALA A 188 1.61 3.37 -1.81
CA ALA A 188 1.22 4.68 -2.32
C ALA A 188 1.23 4.75 -3.87
N LEU A 189 2.06 3.93 -4.52
CA LEU A 189 2.05 3.75 -5.98
C LEU A 189 0.90 2.85 -6.48
N GLY A 190 0.11 2.27 -5.57
CA GLY A 190 -1.02 1.40 -5.89
C GLY A 190 -0.70 -0.10 -5.81
N GLY A 191 0.39 -0.47 -5.17
CA GLY A 191 0.72 -1.87 -4.89
C GLY A 191 -0.23 -2.50 -3.86
N ASP A 192 -0.47 -3.78 -4.00
CA ASP A 192 -1.28 -4.60 -3.10
C ASP A 192 -0.57 -5.93 -2.76
N SER A 193 -1.21 -6.78 -1.97
CA SER A 193 -0.63 -8.07 -1.56
C SER A 193 -0.40 -9.02 -2.75
N ILE A 194 -1.18 -8.91 -3.80
CA ILE A 194 -1.04 -9.76 -4.99
C ILE A 194 0.12 -9.24 -5.85
N ASN A 195 0.21 -7.92 -6.04
CA ASN A 195 1.33 -7.30 -6.73
C ASN A 195 2.66 -7.54 -6.00
N SER A 196 2.66 -7.63 -4.67
CA SER A 196 3.87 -7.95 -3.90
C SER A 196 4.42 -9.35 -4.23
N ILE A 197 3.54 -10.35 -4.45
CA ILE A 197 3.95 -11.70 -4.88
C ILE A 197 4.61 -11.65 -6.27
N GLN A 198 4.08 -10.85 -7.19
CA GLN A 198 4.66 -10.69 -8.53
C GLN A 198 6.04 -10.00 -8.49
N VAL A 199 6.18 -8.96 -7.67
CA VAL A 199 7.47 -8.29 -7.47
C VAL A 199 8.52 -9.28 -6.96
N VAL A 200 8.19 -10.06 -5.93
CA VAL A 200 9.09 -11.07 -5.36
C VAL A 200 9.45 -12.15 -6.39
N SER A 201 8.46 -12.65 -7.14
CA SER A 201 8.70 -13.62 -8.20
C SER A 201 9.70 -13.12 -9.24
N ARG A 202 9.51 -11.89 -9.75
CA ARG A 202 10.42 -11.29 -10.74
C ARG A 202 11.78 -10.93 -10.16
N ALA A 203 11.85 -10.51 -8.90
CA ALA A 203 13.11 -10.25 -8.21
C ALA A 203 13.94 -11.52 -8.07
N ARG A 204 13.34 -12.65 -7.67
CA ARG A 204 13.99 -13.95 -7.57
C ARG A 204 14.48 -14.47 -8.92
N GLN A 205 13.73 -14.26 -10.01
CA GLN A 205 14.19 -14.59 -11.37
C GLN A 205 15.48 -13.86 -11.77
N GLN A 206 15.73 -12.68 -11.17
CA GLN A 206 16.95 -11.89 -11.37
C GLN A 206 18.01 -12.14 -10.27
N GLY A 207 17.84 -13.20 -9.44
CA GLY A 207 18.78 -13.55 -8.37
C GLY A 207 18.70 -12.64 -7.13
N ILE A 208 17.62 -11.88 -6.96
CA ILE A 208 17.39 -11.01 -5.81
C ILE A 208 16.47 -11.73 -4.83
N GLY A 209 17.02 -12.23 -3.72
CA GLY A 209 16.29 -12.98 -2.68
C GLY A 209 15.44 -12.04 -1.84
N LEU A 210 14.13 -12.06 -2.08
CA LEU A 210 13.11 -11.31 -1.35
C LEU A 210 11.94 -12.22 -0.98
N ALA A 211 11.21 -11.81 0.03
CA ALA A 211 9.98 -12.41 0.49
C ALA A 211 8.81 -11.41 0.42
N PRO A 212 7.54 -11.80 0.17
CA PRO A 212 6.42 -10.86 0.15
C PRO A 212 6.29 -10.00 1.40
N LYS A 213 6.60 -10.54 2.59
CA LYS A 213 6.62 -9.76 3.85
C LYS A 213 7.62 -8.61 3.83
N ASP A 214 8.72 -8.72 3.06
CA ASP A 214 9.75 -7.69 3.00
C ASP A 214 9.20 -6.40 2.38
N LEU A 215 8.25 -6.49 1.41
CA LEU A 215 7.59 -5.32 0.85
C LEU A 215 6.68 -4.61 1.87
N PHE A 216 6.11 -5.34 2.82
CA PHE A 216 5.30 -4.76 3.89
C PHE A 216 6.18 -4.09 4.96
N LEU A 217 7.34 -4.66 5.25
CA LEU A 217 8.32 -4.13 6.21
C LEU A 217 9.15 -2.98 5.61
N HIS A 218 9.53 -3.10 4.34
CA HIS A 218 10.43 -2.22 3.61
C HIS A 218 9.72 -1.65 2.39
N GLN A 219 8.82 -0.70 2.62
CA GLN A 219 7.87 -0.21 1.63
C GLN A 219 8.47 0.67 0.52
N ASN A 220 9.79 0.81 0.45
CA ASN A 220 10.50 1.50 -0.62
C ASN A 220 11.70 0.68 -1.11
N ILE A 221 12.14 0.97 -2.34
CA ILE A 221 13.19 0.20 -3.01
C ILE A 221 14.53 0.27 -2.28
N GLN A 222 14.90 1.41 -1.71
CA GLN A 222 16.16 1.53 -0.97
C GLN A 222 16.21 0.61 0.25
N ALA A 223 15.13 0.55 1.02
CA ALA A 223 15.04 -0.33 2.17
C ALA A 223 14.94 -1.80 1.75
N LEU A 224 14.17 -2.07 0.68
CA LEU A 224 13.99 -3.41 0.13
C LEU A 224 15.29 -3.99 -0.45
N ALA A 225 16.06 -3.20 -1.19
CA ALA A 225 17.36 -3.60 -1.74
C ALA A 225 18.40 -3.93 -0.67
N ARG A 226 18.31 -3.28 0.51
CA ARG A 226 19.18 -3.60 1.66
C ARG A 226 18.76 -4.87 2.37
N ALA A 227 17.47 -5.16 2.41
CA ALA A 227 16.93 -6.39 3.00
C ALA A 227 17.15 -7.60 2.08
N ALA A 228 17.33 -7.37 0.77
CA ALA A 228 17.58 -8.41 -0.20
C ALA A 228 18.86 -9.17 0.13
N SER A 229 18.74 -10.49 0.27
CA SER A 229 19.87 -11.39 0.39
C SER A 229 20.38 -11.77 -0.99
N ALA A 230 21.69 -12.04 -1.11
CA ALA A 230 22.18 -12.83 -2.25
C ALA A 230 21.61 -14.24 -2.04
N ASP A 231 20.73 -14.66 -2.93
CA ASP A 231 19.86 -15.81 -2.75
C ASP A 231 20.64 -17.07 -2.39
N GLN A 232 20.42 -17.57 -1.17
CA GLN A 232 20.46 -19.01 -0.94
C GLN A 232 19.05 -19.51 -1.30
N ALA A 233 18.73 -19.52 -2.58
CA ALA A 233 17.52 -20.16 -3.08
C ALA A 233 17.55 -21.60 -2.57
N ALA A 234 16.58 -21.95 -1.73
CA ALA A 234 16.28 -23.35 -1.48
C ALA A 234 16.23 -24.01 -2.85
N THR A 235 17.03 -25.10 -3.07
CA THR A 235 17.07 -25.78 -4.37
C THR A 235 15.72 -26.42 -4.59
N ILE A 236 14.80 -25.67 -5.23
CA ILE A 236 13.46 -26.15 -5.58
C ILE A 236 13.61 -27.20 -6.68
N ASP A 237 13.06 -28.38 -6.45
CA ASP A 237 13.04 -29.46 -7.43
C ASP A 237 12.30 -29.02 -8.71
N GLN A 238 13.00 -29.03 -9.84
CA GLN A 238 12.46 -28.67 -11.14
C GLN A 238 11.84 -29.88 -11.87
N GLY A 239 11.94 -31.07 -11.29
CA GLY A 239 11.41 -32.30 -11.87
C GLY A 239 9.89 -32.36 -11.95
N PRO A 240 9.33 -33.30 -12.72
CA PRO A 240 7.89 -33.50 -12.78
C PRO A 240 7.38 -34.13 -11.48
N VAL A 241 6.29 -33.58 -10.93
CA VAL A 241 5.59 -34.15 -9.78
C VAL A 241 4.59 -35.20 -10.22
N SER A 242 4.52 -36.32 -9.51
CA SER A 242 3.56 -37.40 -9.75
C SER A 242 3.18 -38.13 -8.45
N GLY A 243 2.15 -38.98 -8.51
CA GLY A 243 1.66 -39.80 -7.39
C GLY A 243 0.79 -39.06 -6.39
N ASP A 244 0.48 -39.73 -5.27
CA ASP A 244 -0.50 -39.27 -4.28
C ASP A 244 -0.15 -37.92 -3.67
N SER A 245 -1.17 -37.12 -3.35
CA SER A 245 -1.08 -35.82 -2.70
C SER A 245 -2.12 -35.68 -1.60
N HIS A 246 -1.79 -34.94 -0.54
CA HIS A 246 -2.77 -34.58 0.46
C HIS A 246 -3.74 -33.53 -0.06
N LEU A 247 -4.98 -33.58 0.40
CA LEU A 247 -5.95 -32.52 0.15
C LEU A 247 -5.61 -31.28 1.02
N VAL A 248 -5.69 -30.08 0.42
CA VAL A 248 -5.57 -28.82 1.15
C VAL A 248 -6.93 -28.39 1.73
N PRO A 249 -6.99 -27.43 2.69
CA PRO A 249 -8.22 -27.03 3.35
C PRO A 249 -9.39 -26.70 2.42
N MET A 250 -9.14 -26.01 1.31
CA MET A 250 -10.18 -25.66 0.33
C MET A 250 -10.73 -26.87 -0.40
N GLN A 251 -9.90 -27.86 -0.71
CA GLN A 251 -10.33 -29.11 -1.31
C GLN A 251 -11.21 -29.92 -0.35
N HIS A 252 -10.83 -29.96 0.96
CA HIS A 252 -11.67 -30.53 1.99
C HIS A 252 -13.02 -29.82 2.14
N TRP A 253 -13.01 -28.48 2.11
CA TRP A 253 -14.23 -27.67 2.11
C TRP A 253 -15.14 -28.04 0.93
N PHE A 254 -14.56 -28.12 -0.28
CA PHE A 254 -15.30 -28.44 -1.50
C PHE A 254 -15.98 -29.82 -1.41
N PHE A 255 -15.23 -30.85 -0.99
CA PHE A 255 -15.76 -32.21 -0.91
C PHE A 255 -16.70 -32.43 0.29
N ALA A 256 -16.66 -31.57 1.29
CA ALA A 256 -17.61 -31.62 2.42
C ALA A 256 -18.99 -31.03 2.05
N ASN A 257 -19.09 -30.26 0.96
CA ASN A 257 -20.38 -29.76 0.48
C ASN A 257 -21.12 -30.84 -0.32
N ASP A 258 -22.43 -30.86 -0.15
CA ASP A 258 -23.28 -31.75 -0.95
C ASP A 258 -23.54 -31.14 -2.32
N MET A 259 -22.89 -31.66 -3.35
CA MET A 259 -22.98 -31.21 -4.75
C MET A 259 -23.24 -32.39 -5.68
N ALA A 260 -24.26 -32.28 -6.50
CA ALA A 260 -24.61 -33.32 -7.48
C ALA A 260 -23.61 -33.37 -8.64
N HIS A 261 -23.12 -32.23 -9.13
CA HIS A 261 -22.27 -32.09 -10.32
C HIS A 261 -20.90 -31.51 -9.98
N ARG A 262 -20.09 -32.24 -9.19
CA ARG A 262 -18.75 -31.76 -8.74
C ARG A 262 -17.78 -31.48 -9.88
N ASP A 263 -17.91 -32.14 -11.03
CA ASP A 263 -17.08 -31.90 -12.23
C ASP A 263 -17.34 -30.54 -12.89
N HIS A 264 -18.44 -29.88 -12.50
CA HIS A 264 -18.85 -28.58 -13.07
C HIS A 264 -18.83 -27.50 -11.98
N TRP A 265 -17.62 -27.16 -11.53
CA TRP A 265 -17.32 -26.07 -10.60
C TRP A 265 -16.02 -25.38 -11.07
N ASN A 266 -16.14 -24.48 -12.03
CA ASN A 266 -15.02 -24.01 -12.81
C ASN A 266 -14.80 -22.49 -12.67
N GLN A 267 -13.56 -22.08 -12.85
CA GLN A 267 -13.22 -20.73 -13.25
C GLN A 267 -12.95 -20.69 -14.75
N SER A 268 -13.33 -19.61 -15.41
CA SER A 268 -13.18 -19.50 -16.86
C SER A 268 -12.93 -18.07 -17.34
N LEU A 269 -12.25 -17.96 -18.48
CA LEU A 269 -12.02 -16.70 -19.17
C LEU A 269 -12.42 -16.83 -20.64
N MET A 270 -13.10 -15.80 -21.16
CA MET A 270 -13.27 -15.58 -22.59
C MET A 270 -12.37 -14.43 -23.01
N LEU A 271 -11.47 -14.69 -23.95
CA LEU A 271 -10.41 -13.77 -24.37
C LEU A 271 -10.50 -13.49 -25.88
N THR A 272 -10.21 -12.27 -26.26
CA THR A 272 -10.04 -11.88 -27.67
C THR A 272 -8.55 -11.79 -27.97
N PRO A 273 -8.00 -12.67 -28.84
CA PRO A 273 -6.62 -12.54 -29.33
C PRO A 273 -6.43 -11.22 -30.08
N ARG A 274 -5.33 -10.50 -29.83
CA ARG A 274 -5.00 -9.26 -30.53
C ARG A 274 -4.41 -9.51 -31.93
N GLU A 275 -3.96 -10.72 -32.17
CA GLU A 275 -3.41 -11.20 -33.46
C GLU A 275 -3.93 -12.60 -33.73
N PRO A 276 -4.02 -13.05 -35.01
CA PRO A 276 -4.47 -14.40 -35.34
C PRO A 276 -3.60 -15.46 -34.69
N LEU A 277 -4.21 -16.46 -34.05
CA LEU A 277 -3.53 -17.58 -33.40
C LEU A 277 -3.38 -18.77 -34.35
N ASP A 278 -2.17 -19.34 -34.39
CA ASP A 278 -1.93 -20.67 -34.99
C ASP A 278 -2.34 -21.76 -34.00
N GLY A 279 -3.33 -22.60 -34.40
CA GLY A 279 -3.86 -23.67 -33.58
C GLY A 279 -2.85 -24.76 -33.21
N ALA A 280 -1.85 -25.03 -34.07
CA ALA A 280 -0.82 -26.03 -33.77
C ALA A 280 0.20 -25.50 -32.75
N CYS A 281 0.63 -24.24 -32.86
CA CYS A 281 1.46 -23.59 -31.87
C CYS A 281 0.72 -23.47 -30.52
N LEU A 282 -0.56 -23.12 -30.52
CA LEU A 282 -1.36 -23.04 -29.31
C LEU A 282 -1.49 -24.40 -28.61
N GLN A 283 -1.73 -25.47 -29.36
CA GLN A 283 -1.79 -26.85 -28.83
C GLN A 283 -0.46 -27.21 -28.13
N GLN A 284 0.68 -26.95 -28.77
CA GLN A 284 1.99 -27.22 -28.19
C GLN A 284 2.26 -26.35 -26.95
N ALA A 285 1.89 -25.05 -26.99
CA ALA A 285 2.02 -24.17 -25.84
C ALA A 285 1.24 -24.69 -24.62
N LEU A 286 0.00 -25.14 -24.82
CA LEU A 286 -0.81 -25.76 -23.77
C LEU A 286 -0.17 -27.05 -23.22
N GLU A 287 0.41 -27.90 -24.06
CA GLU A 287 1.12 -29.12 -23.63
C GLU A 287 2.32 -28.77 -22.75
N HIS A 288 3.10 -27.75 -23.11
CA HIS A 288 4.21 -27.26 -22.28
C HIS A 288 3.74 -26.71 -20.96
N VAL A 289 2.66 -25.91 -20.93
CA VAL A 289 2.09 -25.33 -19.71
C VAL A 289 1.55 -26.41 -18.78
N VAL A 290 0.81 -27.42 -19.29
CA VAL A 290 0.31 -28.53 -18.46
C VAL A 290 1.44 -29.42 -17.95
N ALA A 291 2.49 -29.62 -18.73
CA ALA A 291 3.69 -30.35 -18.28
C ALA A 291 4.42 -29.60 -17.15
N HIS A 292 4.51 -28.27 -17.26
CA HIS A 292 5.19 -27.42 -16.31
C HIS A 292 4.42 -27.29 -14.99
N HIS A 293 3.12 -27.05 -15.04
CA HIS A 293 2.26 -26.80 -13.87
C HIS A 293 1.59 -28.07 -13.36
N ASP A 294 2.16 -28.68 -12.35
CA ASP A 294 1.78 -29.99 -11.81
C ASP A 294 0.32 -30.05 -11.35
N ALA A 295 -0.25 -28.97 -10.78
CA ALA A 295 -1.63 -28.93 -10.32
C ALA A 295 -2.66 -29.22 -11.43
N LEU A 296 -2.38 -28.86 -12.69
CA LEU A 296 -3.28 -29.13 -13.82
C LEU A 296 -3.40 -30.62 -14.15
N ARG A 297 -2.51 -31.46 -13.60
CA ARG A 297 -2.50 -32.92 -13.74
C ARG A 297 -3.05 -33.66 -12.52
N LEU A 298 -3.65 -32.94 -11.54
CA LEU A 298 -4.34 -33.55 -10.40
C LEU A 298 -5.56 -34.35 -10.89
N ARG A 299 -5.85 -35.44 -10.16
CA ARG A 299 -7.06 -36.23 -10.23
C ARG A 299 -7.61 -36.44 -8.84
N PHE A 300 -8.95 -36.54 -8.75
CA PHE A 300 -9.63 -36.71 -7.49
C PHE A 300 -10.56 -37.89 -7.61
N VAL A 301 -10.39 -38.89 -6.75
CA VAL A 301 -11.15 -40.13 -6.75
C VAL A 301 -11.77 -40.33 -5.39
N GLN A 302 -13.05 -40.69 -5.36
CA GLN A 302 -13.72 -41.08 -4.12
C GLN A 302 -13.53 -42.57 -3.86
N SER A 303 -12.92 -42.91 -2.73
CA SER A 303 -12.75 -44.27 -2.27
C SER A 303 -14.07 -44.91 -1.83
N GLY A 304 -14.10 -46.24 -1.72
CA GLY A 304 -15.31 -46.97 -1.35
C GLY A 304 -15.87 -46.68 0.03
N ASP A 305 -15.07 -46.06 0.92
CA ASP A 305 -15.47 -45.59 2.25
C ASP A 305 -16.00 -44.14 2.24
N GLY A 306 -16.08 -43.52 1.05
CA GLY A 306 -16.53 -42.14 0.88
C GLY A 306 -15.47 -41.06 1.01
N THR A 307 -14.21 -41.41 1.33
CA THR A 307 -13.10 -40.47 1.42
C THR A 307 -12.59 -40.07 0.02
N TRP A 308 -12.18 -38.79 -0.14
CA TRP A 308 -11.60 -38.30 -1.38
C TRP A 308 -10.07 -38.35 -1.32
N GLN A 309 -9.47 -38.77 -2.42
CA GLN A 309 -8.03 -38.87 -2.60
C GLN A 309 -7.60 -38.05 -3.81
N ALA A 310 -6.44 -37.43 -3.73
CA ALA A 310 -5.85 -36.68 -4.81
C ALA A 310 -4.53 -37.33 -5.26
N SER A 311 -4.25 -37.33 -6.58
CA SER A 311 -2.99 -37.79 -7.12
C SER A 311 -2.60 -36.98 -8.37
N HIS A 312 -1.30 -36.77 -8.58
CA HIS A 312 -0.77 -36.13 -9.78
C HIS A 312 -0.47 -37.21 -10.84
N GLU A 313 -1.04 -37.07 -12.03
CA GLU A 313 -0.68 -37.91 -13.19
C GLU A 313 0.71 -37.57 -13.71
N ALA A 314 1.35 -38.56 -14.35
CA ALA A 314 2.60 -38.38 -15.04
C ALA A 314 2.46 -37.40 -16.21
N VAL A 315 3.54 -36.72 -16.56
CA VAL A 315 3.57 -35.83 -17.75
C VAL A 315 3.28 -36.66 -19.01
N GLY A 316 2.38 -36.19 -19.85
CA GLY A 316 1.99 -36.85 -21.09
C GLY A 316 1.07 -38.07 -20.94
N ALA A 317 0.56 -38.37 -19.73
CA ALA A 317 -0.39 -39.47 -19.51
C ALA A 317 -1.70 -39.27 -20.29
N GLN A 318 -2.11 -38.01 -20.50
CA GLN A 318 -3.28 -37.68 -21.33
C GLN A 318 -2.92 -36.50 -22.27
N PRO A 319 -3.47 -36.50 -23.50
CA PRO A 319 -3.28 -35.37 -24.40
C PRO A 319 -4.08 -34.16 -23.90
N VAL A 320 -3.45 -32.99 -23.94
CA VAL A 320 -4.13 -31.70 -23.71
C VAL A 320 -4.89 -31.38 -25.00
N GLY A 321 -6.22 -31.52 -24.96
CA GLY A 321 -7.04 -31.30 -26.15
C GLY A 321 -7.42 -29.83 -26.35
N LEU A 322 -6.87 -29.19 -27.37
CA LEU A 322 -7.38 -27.93 -27.89
C LEU A 322 -8.65 -28.19 -28.72
N TRP A 323 -9.77 -27.61 -28.38
CA TRP A 323 -10.96 -27.58 -29.20
C TRP A 323 -10.85 -26.46 -30.23
N GLN A 324 -10.94 -26.80 -31.51
CA GLN A 324 -11.12 -25.84 -32.58
C GLN A 324 -12.57 -25.86 -33.04
N ARG A 325 -13.26 -24.74 -32.98
CA ARG A 325 -14.69 -24.60 -33.24
C ARG A 325 -14.95 -23.37 -34.11
N GLN A 326 -16.14 -23.30 -34.67
CA GLN A 326 -16.65 -22.17 -35.45
C GLN A 326 -17.95 -21.69 -34.81
N ALA A 327 -18.20 -20.37 -34.82
CA ALA A 327 -19.43 -19.74 -34.34
C ALA A 327 -19.86 -18.65 -35.31
N GLU A 328 -21.15 -18.51 -35.52
CA GLU A 328 -21.73 -17.47 -36.36
C GLU A 328 -22.06 -16.20 -35.57
N ASN A 329 -22.33 -16.35 -34.27
CA ASN A 329 -22.78 -15.27 -33.39
C ASN A 329 -22.38 -15.50 -31.92
N ALA A 330 -22.68 -14.51 -31.05
CA ALA A 330 -22.36 -14.56 -29.60
C ALA A 330 -23.07 -15.72 -28.89
N ASP A 331 -24.28 -16.09 -29.26
CA ASP A 331 -25.01 -17.17 -28.60
C ASP A 331 -24.34 -18.53 -28.83
N GLU A 332 -23.80 -18.75 -30.05
CA GLU A 332 -23.04 -19.96 -30.37
C GLU A 332 -21.68 -20.00 -29.66
N ILE A 333 -21.02 -18.84 -29.49
CA ILE A 333 -19.81 -18.73 -28.68
C ILE A 333 -20.10 -19.18 -27.25
N ILE A 334 -21.18 -18.67 -26.64
CA ILE A 334 -21.61 -19.03 -25.29
C ILE A 334 -22.02 -20.53 -25.22
N ALA A 335 -22.64 -21.06 -26.23
CA ALA A 335 -23.01 -22.49 -26.29
C ALA A 335 -21.78 -23.39 -26.31
N ILE A 336 -20.74 -23.04 -27.08
CA ILE A 336 -19.44 -23.73 -27.12
C ILE A 336 -18.75 -23.62 -25.75
N ALA A 337 -18.76 -22.44 -25.13
CA ALA A 337 -18.21 -22.24 -23.80
C ALA A 337 -18.90 -23.13 -22.76
N ASN A 338 -20.23 -23.22 -22.77
CA ASN A 338 -21.00 -24.10 -21.89
C ASN A 338 -20.68 -25.59 -22.10
N GLN A 339 -20.45 -26.03 -23.35
CA GLN A 339 -19.98 -27.39 -23.62
C GLN A 339 -18.59 -27.63 -23.02
N ALA A 340 -17.69 -26.68 -23.17
CA ALA A 340 -16.34 -26.76 -22.61
C ALA A 340 -16.37 -26.85 -21.08
N GLN A 341 -17.19 -26.02 -20.43
CA GLN A 341 -17.40 -26.01 -18.98
C GLN A 341 -17.85 -27.38 -18.44
N ARG A 342 -18.77 -28.06 -19.14
CA ARG A 342 -19.31 -29.35 -18.74
C ARG A 342 -18.44 -30.55 -19.15
N SER A 343 -17.31 -30.33 -19.83
CA SER A 343 -16.44 -31.40 -20.35
C SER A 343 -15.26 -31.74 -19.40
N LEU A 344 -15.19 -31.13 -18.24
CA LEU A 344 -14.17 -31.45 -17.24
C LEU A 344 -14.61 -32.69 -16.43
N ASP A 345 -13.64 -33.47 -15.97
CA ASP A 345 -13.87 -34.71 -15.22
C ASP A 345 -12.81 -34.82 -14.13
N LEU A 346 -13.22 -34.91 -12.88
CA LEU A 346 -12.33 -34.95 -11.73
C LEU A 346 -11.49 -36.22 -11.65
N GLN A 347 -12.07 -37.35 -12.08
CA GLN A 347 -11.46 -38.65 -11.96
C GLN A 347 -10.54 -38.98 -13.16
N HIS A 348 -11.01 -38.68 -14.37
CA HIS A 348 -10.31 -39.10 -15.60
C HIS A 348 -9.62 -37.90 -16.29
N GLY A 349 -9.99 -36.67 -15.94
CA GLY A 349 -9.49 -35.46 -16.60
C GLY A 349 -10.14 -35.20 -17.98
N PRO A 350 -9.79 -34.09 -18.62
CA PRO A 350 -8.90 -33.05 -18.15
C PRO A 350 -9.54 -32.10 -17.10
N LEU A 351 -8.71 -31.39 -16.33
CA LEU A 351 -9.15 -30.30 -15.46
C LEU A 351 -8.97 -28.91 -16.10
N LEU A 352 -8.48 -28.87 -17.33
CA LEU A 352 -8.35 -27.68 -18.16
C LEU A 352 -8.90 -27.97 -19.55
N ARG A 353 -9.79 -27.12 -20.05
CA ARG A 353 -10.29 -27.15 -21.42
C ARG A 353 -9.99 -25.79 -22.07
N CYS A 354 -9.33 -25.84 -23.23
CA CYS A 354 -9.10 -24.68 -24.08
C CYS A 354 -9.91 -24.83 -25.39
N SER A 355 -10.59 -23.76 -25.82
CA SER A 355 -11.32 -23.71 -27.08
C SER A 355 -10.92 -22.49 -27.89
N LEU A 356 -10.37 -22.69 -29.08
CA LEU A 356 -10.14 -21.64 -30.07
C LEU A 356 -11.36 -21.60 -30.99
N ILE A 357 -12.09 -20.49 -30.98
CA ILE A 357 -13.37 -20.31 -31.67
C ILE A 357 -13.18 -19.29 -32.79
N ALA A 358 -13.26 -19.72 -34.03
CA ALA A 358 -13.28 -18.84 -35.21
C ALA A 358 -14.69 -18.27 -35.40
N VAL A 359 -14.80 -16.94 -35.52
CA VAL A 359 -16.09 -16.25 -35.69
C VAL A 359 -16.29 -15.88 -37.17
N GLN A 360 -17.53 -15.83 -37.61
CA GLN A 360 -17.88 -15.58 -39.05
C GLN A 360 -17.36 -14.20 -39.51
N ASP A 361 -17.18 -13.21 -38.63
CA ASP A 361 -16.64 -11.89 -38.92
C ASP A 361 -15.11 -11.89 -39.18
N GLY A 362 -14.47 -13.03 -39.11
CA GLY A 362 -13.01 -13.20 -39.26
C GLY A 362 -12.23 -13.03 -37.98
N SER A 363 -12.86 -12.66 -36.87
CA SER A 363 -12.24 -12.61 -35.54
C SER A 363 -12.14 -14.01 -34.91
N SER A 364 -11.46 -14.11 -33.77
CA SER A 364 -11.44 -15.34 -32.99
C SER A 364 -11.61 -15.07 -31.50
N ARG A 365 -12.02 -16.11 -30.76
CA ARG A 365 -12.10 -16.11 -29.29
C ARG A 365 -11.29 -17.27 -28.74
N LEU A 366 -10.65 -17.03 -27.61
CA LEU A 366 -9.97 -18.06 -26.83
C LEU A 366 -10.72 -18.26 -25.51
N HIS A 367 -11.35 -19.39 -25.35
CA HIS A 367 -12.03 -19.78 -24.13
C HIS A 367 -11.17 -20.75 -23.32
N LEU A 368 -10.97 -20.46 -22.02
CA LEU A 368 -10.29 -21.31 -21.05
C LEU A 368 -11.25 -21.62 -19.91
N ALA A 369 -11.50 -22.89 -19.65
CA ALA A 369 -12.26 -23.40 -18.50
C ALA A 369 -11.35 -24.31 -17.68
N ILE A 370 -11.23 -24.04 -16.38
CA ILE A 370 -10.35 -24.78 -15.46
C ILE A 370 -11.12 -25.09 -14.19
N HIS A 371 -11.07 -26.34 -13.74
CA HIS A 371 -11.74 -26.72 -12.51
C HIS A 371 -11.14 -25.97 -11.32
N HIS A 372 -11.99 -25.39 -10.44
CA HIS A 372 -11.53 -24.52 -9.36
C HIS A 372 -10.65 -25.25 -8.32
N LEU A 373 -10.74 -26.58 -8.20
CA LEU A 373 -9.85 -27.38 -7.32
C LEU A 373 -8.37 -27.23 -7.63
N VAL A 374 -8.01 -26.73 -8.83
CA VAL A 374 -6.62 -26.59 -9.30
C VAL A 374 -6.26 -25.17 -9.74
N MET A 375 -7.16 -24.20 -9.51
CA MET A 375 -7.00 -22.83 -9.99
C MET A 375 -7.57 -21.83 -8.98
N ASP A 376 -6.89 -20.70 -8.84
CA ASP A 376 -7.36 -19.50 -8.10
C ASP A 376 -7.04 -18.21 -8.87
N GLY A 377 -7.44 -17.06 -8.34
CA GLY A 377 -7.25 -15.77 -8.98
C GLY A 377 -5.78 -15.38 -9.23
N VAL A 378 -4.85 -15.80 -8.35
CA VAL A 378 -3.41 -15.57 -8.52
C VAL A 378 -2.84 -16.51 -9.59
N SER A 379 -3.29 -17.76 -9.61
CA SER A 379 -2.88 -18.77 -10.59
C SER A 379 -3.19 -18.35 -12.02
N TRP A 380 -4.30 -17.64 -12.27
CA TRP A 380 -4.64 -17.13 -13.61
C TRP A 380 -3.57 -16.23 -14.19
N ARG A 381 -2.97 -15.37 -13.38
CA ARG A 381 -1.91 -14.44 -13.84
C ARG A 381 -0.67 -15.21 -14.29
N VAL A 382 -0.26 -16.22 -13.52
CA VAL A 382 0.88 -17.09 -13.85
C VAL A 382 0.59 -17.90 -15.11
N LEU A 383 -0.59 -18.51 -15.18
CA LEU A 383 -0.99 -19.32 -16.34
C LEU A 383 -0.98 -18.52 -17.64
N LEU A 384 -1.58 -17.31 -17.65
CA LEU A 384 -1.64 -16.46 -18.83
C LEU A 384 -0.26 -15.97 -19.26
N GLU A 385 0.61 -15.62 -18.32
CA GLU A 385 2.00 -15.22 -18.59
C GLU A 385 2.78 -16.36 -19.26
N ASP A 386 2.69 -17.58 -18.71
CA ASP A 386 3.41 -18.74 -19.24
C ASP A 386 2.85 -19.23 -20.56
N LEU A 387 1.52 -19.18 -20.74
CA LEU A 387 0.87 -19.53 -22.02
C LEU A 387 1.29 -18.58 -23.14
N GLN A 388 1.29 -17.28 -22.87
CA GLN A 388 1.73 -16.27 -23.85
C GLN A 388 3.22 -16.43 -24.18
N THR A 389 4.04 -16.69 -23.17
CA THR A 389 5.49 -16.90 -23.33
C THR A 389 5.76 -18.13 -24.21
N ALA A 390 5.14 -19.28 -23.90
CA ALA A 390 5.28 -20.50 -24.67
C ALA A 390 4.80 -20.32 -26.11
N TYR A 391 3.62 -19.70 -26.32
CA TYR A 391 3.08 -19.44 -27.63
C TYR A 391 3.99 -18.56 -28.50
N ARG A 392 4.47 -17.43 -27.95
CA ARG A 392 5.36 -16.52 -28.69
C ARG A 392 6.67 -17.18 -29.10
N GLN A 393 7.27 -18.01 -28.24
CA GLN A 393 8.50 -18.74 -28.56
C GLN A 393 8.25 -19.75 -29.67
N LEU A 394 7.16 -20.51 -29.63
CA LEU A 394 6.79 -21.46 -30.68
C LEU A 394 6.46 -20.79 -32.03
N ALA A 395 5.76 -19.65 -32.00
CA ALA A 395 5.39 -18.91 -33.21
C ALA A 395 6.63 -18.41 -33.99
N VAL A 396 7.77 -18.25 -33.33
CA VAL A 396 9.04 -17.89 -33.94
C VAL A 396 10.02 -19.08 -34.04
N ASN A 397 9.51 -20.32 -33.88
CA ASN A 397 10.27 -21.57 -33.90
C ASN A 397 11.43 -21.63 -32.89
N GLN A 398 11.27 -21.04 -31.72
CA GLN A 398 12.21 -21.16 -30.60
C GLN A 398 11.77 -22.26 -29.63
N PRO A 399 12.73 -22.90 -28.93
CA PRO A 399 12.40 -23.85 -27.88
C PRO A 399 11.67 -23.15 -26.75
N VAL A 400 10.67 -23.84 -26.14
CA VAL A 400 9.94 -23.26 -25.00
C VAL A 400 10.81 -23.29 -23.74
N VAL A 401 11.03 -22.12 -23.17
CA VAL A 401 11.72 -21.91 -21.90
C VAL A 401 10.82 -21.07 -21.00
N LEU A 402 10.19 -21.72 -20.02
CA LEU A 402 9.37 -21.06 -18.99
C LEU A 402 10.24 -20.69 -17.77
N PRO A 403 9.82 -19.71 -16.95
CA PRO A 403 10.48 -19.42 -15.69
C PRO A 403 10.58 -20.67 -14.80
N PRO A 404 11.63 -20.78 -13.94
CA PRO A 404 11.77 -21.93 -13.04
C PRO A 404 10.53 -22.14 -12.17
N LYS A 405 10.22 -23.42 -11.87
CA LYS A 405 9.15 -23.78 -10.94
C LYS A 405 9.44 -23.22 -9.54
N SER A 406 8.40 -22.76 -8.87
CA SER A 406 8.39 -22.55 -7.43
C SER A 406 7.97 -23.83 -6.68
N THR A 407 7.85 -23.81 -5.36
CA THR A 407 7.52 -25.00 -4.54
C THR A 407 6.26 -25.70 -5.07
N ALA A 408 6.36 -27.00 -5.32
CA ALA A 408 5.26 -27.79 -5.86
C ALA A 408 4.02 -27.76 -4.95
N PHE A 409 2.82 -27.77 -5.52
CA PHE A 409 1.56 -27.83 -4.77
C PHE A 409 1.48 -29.02 -3.80
N LYS A 410 2.02 -30.19 -4.22
CA LYS A 410 2.13 -31.40 -3.36
C LYS A 410 2.97 -31.11 -2.11
N ALA A 411 4.13 -30.49 -2.25
CA ALA A 411 5.00 -30.16 -1.11
C ALA A 411 4.32 -29.16 -0.16
N TRP A 412 3.58 -28.18 -0.68
CA TRP A 412 2.75 -27.30 0.13
C TRP A 412 1.69 -28.05 0.92
N ALA A 413 0.98 -28.99 0.29
CA ALA A 413 -0.04 -29.80 0.96
C ALA A 413 0.56 -30.65 2.10
N GLU A 414 1.75 -31.20 1.91
CA GLU A 414 2.52 -31.93 2.94
C GLU A 414 2.92 -31.02 4.10
N GLN A 415 3.41 -29.81 3.82
CA GLN A 415 3.76 -28.80 4.84
C GLN A 415 2.54 -28.41 5.69
N LEU A 416 1.37 -28.20 5.07
CA LEU A 416 0.14 -27.90 5.80
C LEU A 416 -0.31 -29.04 6.73
N GLN A 417 -0.12 -30.29 6.34
CA GLN A 417 -0.39 -31.45 7.21
C GLN A 417 0.50 -31.43 8.46
N GLY A 418 1.80 -31.16 8.28
CA GLY A 418 2.72 -30.99 9.41
C GLY A 418 2.33 -29.81 10.31
N TYR A 419 1.98 -28.69 9.70
CA TYR A 419 1.58 -27.47 10.43
C TYR A 419 0.31 -27.65 11.26
N ALA A 420 -0.64 -28.47 10.79
CA ALA A 420 -1.89 -28.76 11.49
C ALA A 420 -1.71 -29.26 12.94
N HIS A 421 -0.55 -29.84 13.25
CA HIS A 421 -0.22 -30.38 14.57
C HIS A 421 0.79 -29.53 15.34
N SER A 422 1.12 -28.32 14.86
CA SER A 422 2.10 -27.46 15.50
C SER A 422 1.54 -26.71 16.71
N GLU A 423 2.38 -26.47 17.72
CA GLU A 423 2.01 -25.63 18.88
C GLU A 423 1.70 -24.17 18.45
N GLY A 424 2.35 -23.68 17.41
CA GLY A 424 2.11 -22.34 16.86
C GLY A 424 0.66 -22.18 16.42
N LEU A 425 0.15 -23.14 15.65
CA LEU A 425 -1.23 -23.15 15.17
C LEU A 425 -2.24 -23.38 16.31
N ALA A 426 -1.91 -24.24 17.28
CA ALA A 426 -2.80 -24.50 18.41
C ALA A 426 -3.13 -23.21 19.21
N ARG A 427 -2.22 -22.25 19.26
CA ARG A 427 -2.43 -20.93 19.94
C ARG A 427 -3.47 -20.07 19.25
N GLU A 428 -3.71 -20.25 17.96
CA GLU A 428 -4.73 -19.49 17.20
C GLU A 428 -6.15 -19.91 17.57
N LEU A 429 -6.37 -21.12 18.11
CA LEU A 429 -7.70 -21.64 18.42
C LEU A 429 -8.50 -20.71 19.35
N SER A 430 -7.83 -20.09 20.33
CA SER A 430 -8.48 -19.15 21.26
C SER A 430 -8.99 -17.90 20.54
N TYR A 431 -8.24 -17.37 19.55
CA TYR A 431 -8.67 -16.26 18.72
C TYR A 431 -9.94 -16.65 17.94
N TRP A 432 -9.91 -17.75 17.21
CA TRP A 432 -11.02 -18.17 16.36
C TRP A 432 -12.30 -18.48 17.14
N THR A 433 -12.19 -19.09 18.31
CA THR A 433 -13.34 -19.34 19.19
C THR A 433 -13.83 -18.06 19.90
N GLY A 434 -12.94 -17.12 20.16
CA GLY A 434 -13.26 -15.84 20.80
C GLY A 434 -14.04 -14.88 19.90
N GLN A 435 -13.74 -14.87 18.61
CA GLN A 435 -14.41 -14.04 17.61
C GLN A 435 -15.94 -14.26 17.57
N GLN A 436 -16.41 -15.44 17.89
CA GLN A 436 -17.79 -15.86 17.75
C GLN A 436 -18.52 -16.07 19.09
N ALA A 437 -17.99 -15.53 20.20
CA ALA A 437 -18.61 -15.65 21.52
C ALA A 437 -20.01 -15.02 21.61
N HIS A 438 -20.39 -14.21 20.63
CA HIS A 438 -21.72 -13.59 20.52
C HIS A 438 -22.45 -14.19 19.32
N ALA A 439 -23.60 -14.81 19.54
CA ALA A 439 -24.49 -15.23 18.47
C ALA A 439 -24.97 -14.00 17.69
N LEU A 440 -24.41 -13.80 16.49
CA LEU A 440 -24.89 -12.74 15.59
C LEU A 440 -26.21 -13.22 14.94
N PRO A 441 -27.24 -12.37 14.85
CA PRO A 441 -28.51 -12.74 14.24
C PRO A 441 -28.29 -13.03 12.74
N GLU A 442 -29.15 -13.91 12.19
CA GLU A 442 -29.20 -14.16 10.76
C GLU A 442 -29.58 -12.89 9.99
N LEU A 443 -29.20 -12.83 8.71
CA LEU A 443 -29.58 -11.74 7.82
C LEU A 443 -31.11 -11.69 7.63
N PRO A 444 -31.72 -10.50 7.55
CA PRO A 444 -33.13 -10.36 7.19
C PRO A 444 -33.37 -10.91 5.79
N ARG A 445 -34.15 -11.97 5.65
CA ARG A 445 -34.51 -12.62 4.39
C ARG A 445 -35.96 -12.37 4.06
N ALA A 446 -36.25 -12.05 2.81
CA ALA A 446 -37.63 -11.89 2.35
C ALA A 446 -38.36 -13.24 2.35
N ARG A 447 -37.67 -14.32 2.00
CA ARG A 447 -38.15 -15.69 2.00
C ARG A 447 -37.18 -16.62 2.70
N PRO A 448 -37.40 -16.89 4.00
CA PRO A 448 -36.49 -17.72 4.82
C PRO A 448 -36.30 -19.15 4.31
N GLU A 449 -37.32 -19.74 3.68
CA GLU A 449 -37.32 -21.11 3.12
C GLU A 449 -36.92 -21.15 1.63
N GLY A 450 -36.50 -20.02 1.06
CA GLY A 450 -36.11 -19.90 -0.34
C GLY A 450 -34.87 -20.72 -0.69
N SER A 451 -34.78 -21.18 -1.94
CA SER A 451 -33.66 -21.99 -2.46
C SER A 451 -32.41 -21.14 -2.69
N GLN A 452 -31.25 -21.71 -2.35
CA GLN A 452 -29.94 -21.16 -2.67
C GLN A 452 -29.35 -21.71 -3.98
N ALA A 453 -30.12 -22.46 -4.78
CA ALA A 453 -29.64 -23.00 -6.06
C ALA A 453 -29.21 -21.87 -7.01
N SER A 454 -28.13 -22.09 -7.75
CA SER A 454 -27.53 -21.08 -8.62
C SER A 454 -28.45 -20.64 -9.78
N VAL A 455 -29.44 -21.44 -10.17
CA VAL A 455 -30.50 -21.06 -11.12
C VAL A 455 -31.27 -19.82 -10.68
N HIS A 456 -31.38 -19.57 -9.36
CA HIS A 456 -31.99 -18.38 -8.78
C HIS A 456 -30.98 -17.26 -8.54
N GLY A 457 -29.70 -17.49 -8.89
CA GLY A 457 -28.62 -16.55 -8.74
C GLY A 457 -28.83 -15.26 -9.55
N HIS A 458 -28.60 -14.13 -8.90
CA HIS A 458 -28.64 -12.83 -9.54
C HIS A 458 -27.57 -11.94 -8.92
N SER A 459 -27.10 -10.95 -9.71
CA SER A 459 -26.12 -9.99 -9.22
C SER A 459 -26.57 -8.57 -9.49
N VAL A 460 -26.38 -7.70 -8.50
CA VAL A 460 -26.43 -6.25 -8.65
C VAL A 460 -25.03 -5.67 -8.46
N ASN A 461 -24.80 -4.44 -8.87
CA ASN A 461 -23.44 -3.93 -8.97
C ASN A 461 -23.30 -2.56 -8.28
N THR A 462 -22.21 -2.38 -7.53
CA THR A 462 -21.72 -1.06 -7.06
C THR A 462 -20.51 -0.68 -7.89
N ARG A 463 -20.44 0.55 -8.39
CA ARG A 463 -19.30 1.08 -9.17
C ARG A 463 -18.83 2.41 -8.65
N LEU A 464 -17.51 2.59 -8.66
CA LEU A 464 -16.87 3.89 -8.53
C LEU A 464 -16.33 4.33 -9.90
N ASP A 465 -16.42 5.61 -10.18
CA ASP A 465 -15.77 6.18 -11.35
C ASP A 465 -14.24 6.16 -11.24
N THR A 466 -13.55 6.52 -12.31
CA THR A 466 -12.08 6.47 -12.38
C THR A 466 -11.43 7.40 -11.34
N GLU A 467 -12.01 8.58 -11.08
CA GLU A 467 -11.43 9.52 -10.10
C GLU A 467 -11.64 9.04 -8.66
N GLN A 468 -12.83 8.56 -8.33
CA GLN A 468 -13.11 7.99 -7.02
C GLN A 468 -12.26 6.73 -6.74
N THR A 469 -12.11 5.87 -7.76
CA THR A 469 -11.25 4.69 -7.69
C THR A 469 -9.79 5.10 -7.47
N ARG A 470 -9.29 6.09 -8.21
CA ARG A 470 -7.93 6.60 -8.05
C ARG A 470 -7.68 7.15 -6.62
N ARG A 471 -8.65 7.90 -6.08
CA ARG A 471 -8.60 8.43 -4.71
C ARG A 471 -8.56 7.30 -3.69
N LEU A 472 -9.41 6.28 -3.85
CA LEU A 472 -9.42 5.08 -3.00
C LEU A 472 -8.08 4.34 -3.02
N LEU A 473 -7.49 4.14 -4.20
CA LEU A 473 -6.26 3.35 -4.34
C LEU A 473 -4.99 4.11 -3.91
N LYS A 474 -4.93 5.44 -4.12
CA LYS A 474 -3.67 6.21 -4.01
C LYS A 474 -3.67 7.29 -2.94
N GLN A 475 -4.83 7.79 -2.49
CA GLN A 475 -4.89 8.91 -1.55
C GLN A 475 -5.47 8.52 -0.19
N ALA A 476 -6.63 7.89 -0.17
CA ALA A 476 -7.33 7.55 1.05
C ALA A 476 -6.51 6.68 2.04
N PRO A 477 -5.70 5.69 1.59
CA PRO A 477 -4.94 4.85 2.51
C PRO A 477 -3.92 5.61 3.37
N SER A 478 -3.38 6.73 2.89
CA SER A 478 -2.34 7.50 3.60
C SER A 478 -2.84 8.15 4.90
N ALA A 479 -4.14 8.48 4.98
CA ALA A 479 -4.74 9.17 6.12
C ALA A 479 -4.63 8.37 7.44
N TYR A 480 -4.86 7.07 7.38
CA TYR A 480 -4.82 6.16 8.54
C TYR A 480 -3.84 5.00 8.36
N ARG A 481 -2.92 5.08 7.41
CA ARG A 481 -1.98 3.99 7.04
C ARG A 481 -2.72 2.67 6.78
N THR A 482 -3.87 2.75 6.10
CA THR A 482 -4.73 1.60 5.76
C THR A 482 -4.31 0.94 4.46
N GLN A 483 -4.83 -0.27 4.25
CA GLN A 483 -4.93 -0.90 2.94
C GLN A 483 -6.30 -0.60 2.34
N VAL A 484 -6.45 -0.75 1.02
CA VAL A 484 -7.72 -0.56 0.33
C VAL A 484 -8.83 -1.43 0.95
N ASN A 485 -8.49 -2.66 1.28
CA ASN A 485 -9.43 -3.63 1.87
C ASN A 485 -10.00 -3.16 3.23
N ASP A 486 -9.20 -2.43 4.03
CA ASP A 486 -9.66 -1.87 5.31
C ASP A 486 -10.82 -0.87 5.09
N LEU A 487 -10.73 -0.05 4.04
CA LEU A 487 -11.77 0.93 3.70
C LEU A 487 -13.02 0.27 3.09
N LEU A 488 -12.82 -0.72 2.21
CA LEU A 488 -13.92 -1.49 1.62
C LEU A 488 -14.74 -2.20 2.70
N LEU A 489 -14.07 -2.85 3.66
CA LEU A 489 -14.72 -3.54 4.76
C LEU A 489 -15.31 -2.59 5.81
N SER A 490 -14.76 -1.38 5.98
CA SER A 490 -15.36 -0.33 6.81
C SER A 490 -16.72 0.11 6.26
N ALA A 491 -16.82 0.35 4.96
CA ALA A 491 -18.09 0.67 4.31
C ALA A 491 -19.10 -0.49 4.42
N LEU A 492 -18.65 -1.73 4.19
CA LEU A 492 -19.48 -2.93 4.31
C LEU A 492 -20.05 -3.07 5.73
N ALA A 493 -19.19 -2.96 6.74
CA ALA A 493 -19.60 -3.09 8.14
C ALA A 493 -20.66 -2.06 8.52
N GLN A 494 -20.50 -0.79 8.10
CA GLN A 494 -21.50 0.26 8.36
C GLN A 494 -22.86 -0.09 7.76
N VAL A 495 -22.89 -0.48 6.49
CA VAL A 495 -24.14 -0.76 5.77
C VAL A 495 -24.84 -2.00 6.32
N ILE A 496 -24.13 -3.09 6.54
CA ILE A 496 -24.71 -4.34 7.05
C ILE A 496 -25.19 -4.17 8.49
N CYS A 497 -24.42 -3.52 9.36
CA CYS A 497 -24.84 -3.26 10.74
C CYS A 497 -26.06 -2.32 10.82
N GLN A 498 -26.15 -1.33 9.91
CA GLN A 498 -27.32 -0.46 9.81
C GLN A 498 -28.56 -1.26 9.33
N TRP A 499 -28.41 -2.08 8.27
CA TRP A 499 -29.50 -2.89 7.74
C TRP A 499 -30.02 -3.91 8.74
N THR A 500 -29.11 -4.56 9.47
CA THR A 500 -29.49 -5.59 10.46
C THR A 500 -29.84 -5.01 11.84
N ALA A 501 -29.64 -3.69 12.05
CA ALA A 501 -29.76 -3.02 13.34
C ALA A 501 -28.90 -3.70 14.43
N GLN A 502 -27.71 -4.20 14.07
CA GLN A 502 -26.78 -4.87 14.98
C GLN A 502 -25.49 -4.06 15.13
N PRO A 503 -24.81 -4.14 16.30
CA PRO A 503 -23.55 -3.42 16.53
C PRO A 503 -22.35 -4.03 15.78
N ALA A 504 -22.48 -5.26 15.32
CA ALA A 504 -21.42 -6.00 14.62
C ALA A 504 -21.99 -6.93 13.55
N CYS A 505 -21.20 -7.26 12.54
CA CYS A 505 -21.53 -8.25 11.52
C CYS A 505 -20.42 -9.28 11.39
N LEU A 506 -20.80 -10.54 11.09
CA LEU A 506 -19.88 -11.63 10.79
C LEU A 506 -19.75 -11.78 9.30
N VAL A 507 -18.52 -11.62 8.78
CA VAL A 507 -18.19 -11.70 7.36
C VAL A 507 -17.16 -12.80 7.14
N GLN A 508 -17.34 -13.62 6.13
CA GLN A 508 -16.32 -14.55 5.63
C GLN A 508 -15.43 -13.79 4.66
N LEU A 509 -14.14 -13.76 4.95
CA LEU A 509 -13.15 -13.15 4.06
C LEU A 509 -12.42 -14.23 3.26
N GLU A 510 -12.07 -13.85 2.02
CA GLU A 510 -11.16 -14.62 1.20
C GLU A 510 -9.78 -13.99 1.19
N GLY A 511 -8.76 -14.80 1.51
CA GLY A 511 -7.36 -14.46 1.35
C GLY A 511 -6.73 -15.26 0.21
N HIS A 512 -5.63 -14.78 -0.36
CA HIS A 512 -4.92 -15.50 -1.43
C HIS A 512 -4.24 -16.80 -0.96
N GLY A 513 -4.11 -17.02 0.36
CA GLY A 513 -3.61 -18.25 0.96
C GLY A 513 -2.14 -18.60 0.69
N ARG A 514 -1.37 -17.68 0.09
CA ARG A 514 0.06 -17.84 -0.23
C ARG A 514 0.92 -17.09 0.79
N GLU A 515 0.60 -17.30 2.08
CA GLU A 515 1.28 -16.63 3.19
C GLU A 515 2.62 -17.33 3.47
N GLU A 516 3.61 -16.57 3.90
CA GLU A 516 4.95 -17.07 4.24
C GLU A 516 4.98 -17.68 5.64
N LEU A 517 4.36 -18.83 5.79
CA LEU A 517 4.45 -19.61 7.05
C LEU A 517 5.76 -20.33 7.22
N PHE A 518 6.41 -20.73 6.12
CA PHE A 518 7.60 -21.56 6.08
C PHE A 518 8.69 -20.84 5.31
N GLY A 519 9.88 -20.72 5.89
CA GLY A 519 10.99 -19.95 5.32
C GLY A 519 11.60 -20.54 4.05
N ASP A 520 11.34 -21.82 3.76
CA ASP A 520 11.87 -22.59 2.64
C ASP A 520 10.84 -22.80 1.50
N VAL A 521 9.63 -22.20 1.63
CA VAL A 521 8.53 -22.36 0.65
C VAL A 521 8.39 -21.11 -0.18
N ASP A 522 8.38 -21.28 -1.49
CA ASP A 522 8.05 -20.23 -2.48
C ASP A 522 6.81 -20.65 -3.29
N LEU A 523 5.70 -19.93 -3.16
CA LEU A 523 4.45 -20.19 -3.87
C LEU A 523 4.17 -19.17 -4.98
N SER A 524 5.14 -18.33 -5.31
CA SER A 524 4.94 -17.16 -6.19
C SER A 524 4.49 -17.55 -7.61
N ARG A 525 4.88 -18.72 -8.12
CA ARG A 525 4.51 -19.23 -9.45
C ARG A 525 3.81 -20.59 -9.43
N THR A 526 3.38 -21.07 -8.27
CA THR A 526 2.69 -22.38 -8.17
C THR A 526 1.21 -22.23 -8.49
N LEU A 527 0.69 -22.99 -9.45
CA LEU A 527 -0.73 -23.10 -9.69
C LEU A 527 -1.40 -24.00 -8.64
N GLY A 528 -2.66 -23.68 -8.31
CA GLY A 528 -3.46 -24.45 -7.39
C GLY A 528 -4.58 -23.61 -6.75
N TRP A 529 -5.40 -24.22 -5.90
CA TRP A 529 -6.38 -23.51 -5.10
C TRP A 529 -5.83 -23.25 -3.70
N PHE A 530 -5.21 -22.09 -3.51
CA PHE A 530 -4.58 -21.69 -2.25
C PHE A 530 -5.51 -20.85 -1.36
N THR A 531 -6.61 -20.35 -1.89
CA THR A 531 -7.56 -19.48 -1.18
C THR A 531 -7.75 -19.91 0.27
N SER A 532 -7.70 -18.97 1.20
CA SER A 532 -8.07 -19.16 2.59
C SER A 532 -9.43 -18.52 2.86
N LEU A 533 -10.35 -19.27 3.47
CA LEU A 533 -11.65 -18.78 3.92
C LEU A 533 -11.66 -18.71 5.43
N PHE A 534 -12.00 -17.56 6.00
CA PHE A 534 -12.03 -17.39 7.44
C PHE A 534 -13.06 -16.33 7.89
N PRO A 535 -13.69 -16.52 9.06
CA PRO A 535 -14.67 -15.57 9.57
C PRO A 535 -14.00 -14.42 10.33
N VAL A 536 -14.52 -13.21 10.15
CA VAL A 536 -14.12 -12.02 10.91
C VAL A 536 -15.37 -11.28 11.40
N VAL A 537 -15.38 -10.90 12.67
CA VAL A 537 -16.40 -9.99 13.22
C VAL A 537 -15.93 -8.56 12.97
N LEU A 538 -16.77 -7.78 12.29
CA LEU A 538 -16.54 -6.37 12.01
C LEU A 538 -17.48 -5.51 12.85
N THR A 539 -16.91 -4.55 13.59
CA THR A 539 -17.65 -3.68 14.51
C THR A 539 -17.39 -2.23 14.12
N PRO A 540 -18.29 -1.62 13.33
CA PRO A 540 -18.14 -0.21 12.96
C PRO A 540 -18.50 0.69 14.16
N SER A 541 -18.00 1.91 14.16
CA SER A 541 -18.33 2.98 15.08
C SER A 541 -19.25 4.02 14.42
N VAL A 542 -19.77 4.96 15.19
CA VAL A 542 -20.63 6.04 14.68
C VAL A 542 -19.81 7.02 13.81
N HIS A 543 -18.55 7.28 14.18
CA HIS A 543 -17.68 8.19 13.46
C HIS A 543 -16.80 7.45 12.45
N ALA A 544 -16.60 8.05 11.28
CA ALA A 544 -15.78 7.48 10.19
C ALA A 544 -14.36 7.14 10.64
N ALA A 545 -13.69 8.06 11.34
CA ALA A 545 -12.33 7.87 11.85
C ALA A 545 -12.21 6.63 12.75
N ASP A 546 -13.14 6.48 13.71
CA ASP A 546 -13.12 5.36 14.66
C ASP A 546 -13.50 4.04 13.99
N THR A 547 -14.38 4.07 12.99
CA THR A 547 -14.70 2.91 12.15
C THR A 547 -13.45 2.43 11.41
N ILE A 548 -12.75 3.33 10.69
CA ILE A 548 -11.54 2.99 9.93
C ILE A 548 -10.45 2.43 10.83
N LYS A 549 -10.16 3.11 11.97
CA LYS A 549 -9.16 2.65 12.94
C LYS A 549 -9.54 1.28 13.52
N GLY A 550 -10.81 1.11 13.95
CA GLY A 550 -11.29 -0.13 14.57
C GLY A 550 -11.28 -1.31 13.61
N ILE A 551 -11.78 -1.15 12.38
CA ILE A 551 -11.78 -2.21 11.36
C ILE A 551 -10.34 -2.56 10.96
N LYS A 552 -9.46 -1.58 10.78
CA LYS A 552 -8.03 -1.83 10.52
C LYS A 552 -7.42 -2.72 11.61
N GLU A 553 -7.62 -2.39 12.89
CA GLU A 553 -7.06 -3.17 14.00
C GLU A 553 -7.67 -4.58 14.08
N GLN A 554 -8.98 -4.74 13.83
CA GLN A 554 -9.64 -6.04 13.77
C GLN A 554 -9.02 -6.92 12.67
N LEU A 555 -8.74 -6.36 11.51
CA LEU A 555 -8.10 -7.09 10.40
C LEU A 555 -6.62 -7.41 10.65
N ARG A 556 -5.88 -6.52 11.32
CA ARG A 556 -4.47 -6.78 11.72
C ARG A 556 -4.35 -7.81 12.84
N ALA A 557 -5.39 -7.96 13.65
CA ALA A 557 -5.44 -8.98 14.71
C ALA A 557 -5.67 -10.41 14.18
N VAL A 558 -6.07 -10.59 12.91
CA VAL A 558 -6.28 -11.91 12.30
C VAL A 558 -4.94 -12.67 12.21
N PRO A 559 -4.79 -13.81 12.90
CA PRO A 559 -3.54 -14.56 12.88
C PRO A 559 -3.21 -15.07 11.47
N ASN A 560 -1.95 -14.92 11.07
CA ASN A 560 -1.44 -15.40 9.76
C ASN A 560 -2.39 -15.12 8.58
N LYS A 561 -3.05 -13.94 8.61
CA LYS A 561 -4.03 -13.51 7.61
C LYS A 561 -5.11 -14.56 7.30
N GLY A 562 -5.51 -15.33 8.30
CA GLY A 562 -6.61 -16.29 8.23
C GLY A 562 -6.27 -17.70 7.74
N LEU A 563 -5.05 -17.95 7.26
CA LEU A 563 -4.67 -19.27 6.74
C LEU A 563 -4.83 -20.39 7.78
N GLY A 564 -4.49 -20.11 9.05
CA GLY A 564 -4.58 -21.09 10.15
C GLY A 564 -6.00 -21.58 10.42
N TYR A 565 -7.04 -20.78 10.15
CA TYR A 565 -8.44 -21.20 10.36
C TYR A 565 -8.80 -22.43 9.54
N GLY A 566 -8.53 -22.40 8.22
CA GLY A 566 -8.81 -23.53 7.33
C GLY A 566 -8.03 -24.78 7.72
N VAL A 567 -6.77 -24.62 8.12
CA VAL A 567 -5.93 -25.75 8.58
C VAL A 567 -6.51 -26.37 9.86
N LEU A 568 -6.85 -25.58 10.88
CA LEU A 568 -7.50 -26.07 12.12
C LEU A 568 -8.86 -26.74 11.83
N ARG A 569 -9.65 -26.15 10.94
CA ARG A 569 -11.03 -26.58 10.64
C ARG A 569 -11.08 -27.90 9.89
N TYR A 570 -10.13 -28.17 9.01
CA TYR A 570 -10.16 -29.31 8.09
C TYR A 570 -9.06 -30.35 8.31
N LEU A 571 -7.86 -29.90 8.75
CA LEU A 571 -6.70 -30.78 8.94
C LEU A 571 -6.35 -30.99 10.42
N GLY A 572 -6.91 -30.19 11.34
CA GLY A 572 -6.66 -30.28 12.77
C GLY A 572 -7.19 -31.56 13.43
N ALA A 573 -6.90 -31.77 14.71
CA ALA A 573 -7.43 -32.86 15.52
C ALA A 573 -8.97 -32.84 15.53
N GLU A 574 -9.60 -34.01 15.69
CA GLU A 574 -11.05 -34.18 15.56
C GLU A 574 -11.86 -33.32 16.52
N ASP A 575 -11.40 -33.15 17.76
CA ASP A 575 -12.05 -32.29 18.75
C ASP A 575 -11.98 -30.81 18.33
N VAL A 576 -10.88 -30.35 17.76
CA VAL A 576 -10.71 -28.98 17.21
C VAL A 576 -11.63 -28.79 16.01
N ARG A 577 -11.63 -29.71 15.05
CA ARG A 577 -12.49 -29.68 13.86
C ARG A 577 -13.96 -29.60 14.25
N SER A 578 -14.39 -30.49 15.17
CA SER A 578 -15.77 -30.52 15.66
C SER A 578 -16.15 -29.25 16.42
N ARG A 579 -15.24 -28.66 17.19
CA ARG A 579 -15.46 -27.39 17.90
C ARG A 579 -15.67 -26.24 16.92
N LEU A 580 -14.79 -26.09 15.93
CA LEU A 580 -14.89 -25.03 14.93
C LEU A 580 -16.12 -25.21 14.01
N ALA A 581 -16.54 -26.46 13.73
CA ALA A 581 -17.74 -26.76 12.95
C ALA A 581 -19.04 -26.25 13.58
N LYS A 582 -19.07 -26.15 14.93
CA LYS A 582 -20.26 -25.73 15.70
C LYS A 582 -20.37 -24.20 15.85
N LEU A 583 -19.34 -23.45 15.40
CA LEU A 583 -19.40 -22.00 15.46
C LEU A 583 -20.38 -21.42 14.44
N ALA A 584 -20.88 -20.21 14.72
CA ALA A 584 -21.75 -19.49 13.78
C ALA A 584 -21.07 -19.32 12.42
N GLN A 585 -21.81 -19.59 11.36
CA GLN A 585 -21.33 -19.43 9.99
C GLN A 585 -21.61 -18.00 9.49
N ALA A 586 -20.62 -17.38 8.88
CA ALA A 586 -20.82 -16.11 8.19
C ALA A 586 -21.77 -16.31 6.99
N ARG A 587 -22.71 -15.37 6.83
CA ARG A 587 -23.71 -15.41 5.74
C ARG A 587 -23.39 -14.41 4.62
N ILE A 588 -22.27 -13.72 4.75
CA ILE A 588 -21.73 -12.79 3.75
C ILE A 588 -20.29 -13.21 3.46
N THR A 589 -19.97 -13.40 2.19
CA THR A 589 -18.60 -13.55 1.71
C THR A 589 -18.16 -12.24 1.05
N PHE A 590 -16.99 -11.76 1.39
CA PHE A 590 -16.36 -10.60 0.76
C PHE A 590 -14.98 -10.98 0.21
N ASN A 591 -14.78 -10.69 -1.06
CA ASN A 591 -13.53 -10.94 -1.77
C ASN A 591 -13.13 -9.71 -2.58
N TYR A 592 -11.87 -9.27 -2.47
CA TYR A 592 -11.31 -8.21 -3.28
C TYR A 592 -10.11 -8.73 -4.06
N LEU A 593 -10.27 -8.82 -5.37
CA LEU A 593 -9.32 -9.45 -6.30
C LEU A 593 -8.19 -8.51 -6.76
N GLY A 594 -8.18 -7.24 -6.29
CA GLY A 594 -7.16 -6.26 -6.66
C GLY A 594 -7.33 -5.70 -8.08
N GLN A 595 -6.21 -5.26 -8.67
CA GLN A 595 -6.18 -4.64 -10.00
C GLN A 595 -5.86 -5.69 -11.08
N PHE A 596 -6.70 -5.77 -12.12
CA PHE A 596 -6.56 -6.71 -13.24
C PHE A 596 -5.97 -6.09 -14.51
N ASP A 597 -5.81 -4.77 -14.57
CA ASP A 597 -5.40 -4.04 -15.78
C ASP A 597 -4.08 -4.54 -16.38
N GLN A 598 -3.15 -5.00 -15.56
CA GLN A 598 -1.81 -5.40 -15.98
C GLN A 598 -1.73 -6.76 -16.70
N SER A 599 -2.70 -7.65 -16.45
CA SER A 599 -2.73 -8.96 -17.12
C SER A 599 -3.14 -8.85 -18.59
N PHE A 600 -3.69 -7.70 -18.98
CA PHE A 600 -4.27 -7.43 -20.29
C PHE A 600 -3.80 -6.11 -20.90
N ASP A 601 -2.56 -5.70 -20.62
CA ASP A 601 -1.94 -4.48 -21.15
C ASP A 601 -1.86 -4.51 -22.68
N GLU A 602 -1.38 -3.42 -23.28
CA GLU A 602 -1.27 -3.29 -24.74
C GLU A 602 -0.30 -4.29 -25.37
N GLN A 603 0.64 -4.85 -24.61
CA GLN A 603 1.61 -5.84 -25.05
C GLN A 603 1.14 -7.29 -24.87
N ALA A 604 0.05 -7.49 -24.10
CA ALA A 604 -0.52 -8.82 -23.91
C ALA A 604 -1.09 -9.37 -25.22
N LEU A 605 -0.92 -10.67 -25.45
CA LEU A 605 -1.45 -11.38 -26.62
C LEU A 605 -2.98 -11.41 -26.62
N PHE A 606 -3.59 -11.31 -25.44
CA PHE A 606 -5.03 -11.43 -25.21
C PHE A 606 -5.60 -10.19 -24.57
N ALA A 607 -6.84 -9.88 -24.89
CA ALA A 607 -7.70 -8.93 -24.19
C ALA A 607 -8.95 -9.66 -23.65
N PRO A 608 -9.60 -9.20 -22.57
CA PRO A 608 -10.91 -9.71 -22.18
C PRO A 608 -11.91 -9.55 -23.31
N SER A 609 -12.77 -10.54 -23.50
CA SER A 609 -13.86 -10.50 -24.48
C SER A 609 -15.11 -9.88 -23.86
N GLU A 610 -15.98 -9.31 -24.71
CA GLU A 610 -17.29 -8.82 -24.30
C GLU A 610 -18.30 -9.97 -24.07
N GLU A 611 -18.07 -11.11 -24.73
CA GLU A 611 -18.92 -12.29 -24.59
C GLU A 611 -18.62 -13.03 -23.30
N GLY A 612 -19.66 -13.57 -22.67
CA GLY A 612 -19.56 -14.38 -21.46
C GLY A 612 -18.83 -15.71 -21.68
N SER A 613 -18.17 -16.20 -20.63
CA SER A 613 -17.43 -17.48 -20.64
C SER A 613 -18.29 -18.70 -20.35
N GLY A 614 -19.63 -18.59 -20.40
CA GLY A 614 -20.56 -19.66 -20.05
C GLY A 614 -20.77 -19.84 -18.54
N ALA A 615 -21.63 -20.82 -18.17
CA ALA A 615 -21.92 -21.12 -16.76
C ALA A 615 -20.78 -21.93 -16.13
N GLY A 616 -20.14 -21.38 -15.09
CA GLY A 616 -19.01 -22.01 -14.38
C GLY A 616 -19.41 -23.16 -13.46
N HIS A 617 -20.71 -23.32 -13.15
CA HIS A 617 -21.25 -24.38 -12.29
C HIS A 617 -22.63 -24.78 -12.74
N ALA A 618 -23.10 -25.93 -12.27
CA ALA A 618 -24.43 -26.46 -12.60
C ALA A 618 -25.53 -25.63 -11.91
N ASP A 619 -26.73 -25.64 -12.51
CA ASP A 619 -27.88 -24.81 -12.11
C ASP A 619 -28.45 -25.16 -10.72
N ASP A 620 -28.24 -26.39 -10.26
CA ASP A 620 -28.71 -26.93 -8.98
C ASP A 620 -27.69 -26.81 -7.83
N VAL A 621 -26.50 -26.39 -8.14
CA VAL A 621 -25.46 -26.16 -7.12
C VAL A 621 -25.83 -24.94 -6.27
N ALA A 622 -25.66 -25.03 -4.95
CA ALA A 622 -25.90 -23.91 -4.06
C ALA A 622 -24.91 -22.76 -4.31
N LEU A 623 -25.40 -21.52 -4.27
CA LEU A 623 -24.53 -20.34 -4.24
C LEU A 623 -23.56 -20.43 -3.05
N GLY A 624 -22.37 -19.91 -3.22
CA GLY A 624 -21.29 -20.04 -2.23
C GLY A 624 -21.63 -19.46 -0.85
N ASN A 625 -22.49 -18.44 -0.79
CA ASN A 625 -23.05 -17.91 0.45
C ASN A 625 -24.39 -17.19 0.16
N TRP A 626 -25.06 -16.66 1.20
CA TRP A 626 -26.31 -15.93 1.05
C TRP A 626 -26.11 -14.60 0.31
N LEU A 627 -25.03 -13.88 0.63
CA LEU A 627 -24.54 -12.73 -0.12
C LEU A 627 -23.06 -12.97 -0.41
N THR A 628 -22.68 -12.90 -1.67
CA THR A 628 -21.26 -12.90 -2.07
C THR A 628 -20.96 -11.59 -2.77
N ILE A 629 -19.90 -10.90 -2.32
CA ILE A 629 -19.50 -9.59 -2.80
C ILE A 629 -18.07 -9.72 -3.34
N ASP A 630 -17.94 -9.67 -4.67
CA ASP A 630 -16.66 -9.79 -5.38
C ASP A 630 -16.27 -8.44 -5.96
N GLY A 631 -15.16 -7.89 -5.47
CA GLY A 631 -14.62 -6.60 -5.90
C GLY A 631 -13.40 -6.73 -6.80
N ARG A 632 -13.33 -5.93 -7.85
CA ARG A 632 -12.16 -5.82 -8.72
C ARG A 632 -12.02 -4.42 -9.30
N VAL A 633 -10.79 -4.06 -9.67
CA VAL A 633 -10.50 -2.85 -10.43
C VAL A 633 -10.11 -3.25 -11.85
N TYR A 634 -10.82 -2.71 -12.83
CA TYR A 634 -10.54 -2.90 -14.24
C TYR A 634 -10.81 -1.58 -15.01
N ASN A 635 -9.95 -1.22 -15.97
CA ASN A 635 -9.97 0.06 -16.68
C ASN A 635 -10.03 1.28 -15.73
N GLY A 636 -9.31 1.19 -14.61
CA GLY A 636 -9.27 2.23 -13.59
C GLY A 636 -10.58 2.43 -12.82
N GLN A 637 -11.54 1.53 -12.90
CA GLN A 637 -12.81 1.59 -12.20
C GLN A 637 -12.98 0.41 -11.24
N LEU A 638 -13.37 0.70 -9.98
CA LEU A 638 -13.79 -0.32 -9.02
C LEU A 638 -15.20 -0.77 -9.34
N SER A 639 -15.40 -2.10 -9.43
CA SER A 639 -16.69 -2.75 -9.52
C SER A 639 -16.81 -3.79 -8.41
N LEU A 640 -17.97 -3.82 -7.73
CA LEU A 640 -18.31 -4.86 -6.76
C LEU A 640 -19.61 -5.50 -7.19
N ASP A 641 -19.57 -6.79 -7.43
CA ASP A 641 -20.73 -7.61 -7.82
C ASP A 641 -21.33 -8.27 -6.57
N TRP A 642 -22.60 -7.99 -6.28
CA TRP A 642 -23.35 -8.54 -5.15
C TRP A 642 -24.22 -9.67 -5.64
N THR A 643 -23.78 -10.89 -5.42
CA THR A 643 -24.47 -12.12 -5.87
C THR A 643 -25.33 -12.70 -4.74
N PHE A 644 -26.58 -13.03 -5.06
CA PHE A 644 -27.58 -13.54 -4.14
C PHE A 644 -28.63 -14.40 -4.85
N SER A 645 -29.43 -15.15 -4.09
CA SER A 645 -30.60 -15.86 -4.63
C SER A 645 -31.84 -14.96 -4.60
N ARG A 646 -32.50 -14.75 -5.76
CA ARG A 646 -33.82 -14.08 -5.87
C ARG A 646 -34.93 -14.84 -5.14
N ASP A 647 -34.72 -16.13 -4.88
CA ASP A 647 -35.66 -16.92 -4.11
C ASP A 647 -35.55 -16.69 -2.60
N VAL A 648 -34.49 -16.05 -2.13
CA VAL A 648 -34.24 -15.71 -0.71
C VAL A 648 -34.37 -14.21 -0.44
N PHE A 649 -33.81 -13.38 -1.29
CA PHE A 649 -33.84 -11.92 -1.16
C PHE A 649 -34.61 -11.27 -2.30
N ASP A 650 -35.25 -10.14 -2.00
CA ASP A 650 -35.78 -9.26 -3.03
C ASP A 650 -34.64 -8.45 -3.67
N GLU A 651 -34.60 -8.39 -4.99
CA GLU A 651 -33.59 -7.65 -5.75
C GLU A 651 -33.49 -6.19 -5.32
N ALA A 652 -34.66 -5.53 -5.08
CA ALA A 652 -34.71 -4.15 -4.61
C ALA A 652 -33.98 -3.95 -3.27
N THR A 653 -34.06 -4.92 -2.36
CA THR A 653 -33.35 -4.86 -1.07
C THR A 653 -31.84 -4.93 -1.28
N VAL A 654 -31.36 -5.86 -2.11
CA VAL A 654 -29.92 -5.99 -2.35
C VAL A 654 -29.38 -4.81 -3.16
N GLN A 655 -30.16 -4.27 -4.11
CA GLN A 655 -29.80 -3.06 -4.84
C GLN A 655 -29.67 -1.86 -3.90
N GLN A 656 -30.60 -1.68 -2.94
CA GLN A 656 -30.50 -0.63 -1.92
C GLN A 656 -29.24 -0.77 -1.06
N LEU A 657 -28.85 -2.00 -0.71
CA LEU A 657 -27.59 -2.26 0.00
C LEU A 657 -26.37 -1.91 -0.84
N ALA A 658 -26.37 -2.26 -2.11
CA ALA A 658 -25.29 -1.96 -3.04
C ALA A 658 -25.15 -0.43 -3.26
N ASP A 659 -26.26 0.29 -3.37
CA ASP A 659 -26.29 1.74 -3.50
C ASP A 659 -25.82 2.43 -2.20
N ALA A 660 -26.33 1.98 -1.04
CA ALA A 660 -25.92 2.48 0.28
C ALA A 660 -24.43 2.26 0.53
N TYR A 661 -23.90 1.12 0.08
CA TYR A 661 -22.47 0.83 0.15
C TYR A 661 -21.65 1.81 -0.70
N GLY A 662 -22.10 2.10 -1.91
CA GLY A 662 -21.45 3.09 -2.77
C GLY A 662 -21.37 4.47 -2.09
N VAL A 663 -22.47 4.91 -1.48
CA VAL A 663 -22.54 6.18 -0.73
C VAL A 663 -21.61 6.15 0.50
N ALA A 664 -21.63 5.07 1.28
CA ALA A 664 -20.78 4.94 2.46
C ALA A 664 -19.28 4.94 2.08
N LEU A 665 -18.91 4.21 1.02
CA LEU A 665 -17.53 4.15 0.55
C LEU A 665 -17.04 5.51 0.03
N GLN A 666 -17.87 6.24 -0.71
CA GLN A 666 -17.56 7.60 -1.17
C GLN A 666 -17.34 8.55 0.03
N ALA A 667 -18.20 8.48 1.05
CA ALA A 667 -18.05 9.28 2.25
C ALA A 667 -16.74 8.98 3.01
N LEU A 668 -16.33 7.70 3.10
CA LEU A 668 -15.05 7.32 3.70
C LEU A 668 -13.86 7.81 2.87
N ILE A 669 -13.94 7.74 1.53
CA ILE A 669 -12.89 8.28 0.63
C ILE A 669 -12.76 9.79 0.82
N GLU A 670 -13.88 10.53 0.84
CA GLU A 670 -13.89 11.97 1.07
C GLU A 670 -13.31 12.33 2.44
N HIS A 671 -13.71 11.61 3.49
CA HIS A 671 -13.15 11.78 4.82
C HIS A 671 -11.62 11.59 4.80
N CYS A 672 -11.11 10.49 4.26
CA CYS A 672 -9.67 10.21 4.21
C CYS A 672 -8.86 11.21 3.35
N CYS A 673 -9.47 11.80 2.33
CA CYS A 673 -8.82 12.79 1.46
C CYS A 673 -8.92 14.23 2.00
N GLY A 674 -9.59 14.46 3.13
CA GLY A 674 -9.64 15.76 3.82
C GLY A 674 -8.33 16.05 4.56
N GLU A 675 -7.89 17.32 4.53
CA GLU A 675 -6.57 17.73 5.10
C GLU A 675 -6.47 17.55 6.63
N GLU A 676 -7.59 17.56 7.34
CA GLU A 676 -7.63 17.48 8.82
C GLU A 676 -7.76 16.04 9.35
N HIS A 677 -7.94 15.04 8.48
CA HIS A 677 -8.28 13.69 8.89
C HIS A 677 -7.10 12.74 8.74
N GLN A 678 -6.29 12.66 9.79
CA GLN A 678 -5.19 11.71 9.92
C GLN A 678 -5.25 10.99 11.26
N GLY A 679 -4.84 9.73 11.30
CA GLY A 679 -4.82 8.96 12.53
C GLY A 679 -3.80 7.83 12.51
N LEU A 680 -3.41 7.42 13.71
CA LEU A 680 -2.48 6.32 13.96
C LEU A 680 -3.22 5.22 14.70
N THR A 681 -2.78 3.99 14.53
CA THR A 681 -3.33 2.83 15.22
C THR A 681 -2.22 1.98 15.86
N PRO A 682 -2.53 1.15 16.87
CA PRO A 682 -1.53 0.31 17.55
C PRO A 682 -0.71 -0.58 16.61
N SER A 683 -1.32 -1.10 15.56
CA SER A 683 -0.64 -1.94 14.56
C SER A 683 0.42 -1.20 13.74
N ASP A 684 0.39 0.14 13.70
CA ASP A 684 1.45 0.93 13.05
C ASP A 684 2.77 0.90 13.85
N PHE A 685 2.69 0.66 15.16
CA PHE A 685 3.82 0.72 16.10
C PHE A 685 3.85 -0.50 17.05
N PRO A 686 4.04 -1.72 16.53
CA PRO A 686 3.96 -2.93 17.35
C PRO A 686 5.00 -2.99 18.47
N LEU A 687 6.14 -2.29 18.30
CA LEU A 687 7.21 -2.23 19.31
C LEU A 687 6.91 -1.25 20.46
N ALA A 688 5.88 -0.40 20.32
CA ALA A 688 5.49 0.54 21.36
C ALA A 688 4.49 -0.06 22.37
N ARG A 689 3.72 -1.08 21.97
CA ARG A 689 2.65 -1.72 22.78
C ARG A 689 1.63 -0.72 23.35
N LEU A 690 1.26 0.28 22.56
CA LEU A 690 0.31 1.32 22.94
C LEU A 690 -1.12 0.91 22.61
N THR A 691 -2.06 1.41 23.40
CA THR A 691 -3.50 1.35 23.07
C THR A 691 -3.89 2.51 22.16
N GLN A 692 -5.09 2.45 21.54
CA GLN A 692 -5.59 3.56 20.71
C GLN A 692 -5.68 4.87 21.52
N ALA A 693 -6.15 4.80 22.76
CA ALA A 693 -6.23 5.98 23.62
C ALA A 693 -4.86 6.61 23.92
N HIS A 694 -3.82 5.80 24.06
CA HIS A 694 -2.44 6.29 24.23
C HIS A 694 -1.96 7.02 22.96
N LEU A 695 -2.24 6.48 21.76
CA LEU A 695 -1.85 7.09 20.49
C LEU A 695 -2.61 8.40 20.21
N ASP A 696 -3.91 8.43 20.50
CA ASP A 696 -4.73 9.63 20.33
C ASP A 696 -4.35 10.75 21.32
N GLY A 697 -3.71 10.40 22.44
CA GLY A 697 -3.18 11.32 23.46
C GLY A 697 -1.72 11.74 23.27
N LEU A 698 -1.02 11.30 22.22
CA LEU A 698 0.38 11.68 22.01
C LEU A 698 0.53 13.20 21.79
N PRO A 699 1.53 13.85 22.41
CA PRO A 699 1.68 15.31 22.32
C PRO A 699 2.35 15.78 21.01
N VAL A 700 2.55 14.87 20.05
CA VAL A 700 3.16 15.12 18.74
C VAL A 700 2.10 15.01 17.66
N PRO A 701 1.98 16.01 16.75
CA PRO A 701 1.05 15.91 15.62
C PRO A 701 1.27 14.65 14.78
N VAL A 702 0.19 13.97 14.40
CA VAL A 702 0.22 12.71 13.63
C VAL A 702 1.10 12.82 12.37
N ALA A 703 1.02 13.95 11.67
CA ALA A 703 1.80 14.21 10.46
C ALA A 703 3.33 14.21 10.72
N GLN A 704 3.76 14.52 11.94
CA GLN A 704 5.19 14.55 12.31
C GLN A 704 5.69 13.19 12.81
N VAL A 705 4.82 12.25 13.18
CA VAL A 705 5.22 10.94 13.70
C VAL A 705 5.64 10.03 12.54
N GLN A 706 6.92 9.63 12.54
CA GLN A 706 7.44 8.60 11.64
C GLN A 706 7.30 7.21 12.28
N ASP A 707 7.80 7.03 13.50
CA ASP A 707 7.79 5.75 14.23
C ASP A 707 7.65 5.98 15.75
N VAL A 708 7.19 4.98 16.46
CA VAL A 708 7.09 4.96 17.94
C VAL A 708 7.49 3.59 18.44
N TYR A 709 8.35 3.52 19.46
CA TYR A 709 8.74 2.26 20.11
C TYR A 709 9.22 2.48 21.56
N ALA A 710 9.35 1.37 22.32
CA ALA A 710 9.82 1.41 23.69
C ALA A 710 11.28 1.88 23.79
N LEU A 711 11.68 2.36 24.95
CA LEU A 711 13.07 2.68 25.26
C LEU A 711 13.92 1.41 25.41
N SER A 712 15.22 1.53 25.22
CA SER A 712 16.16 0.52 25.70
C SER A 712 16.32 0.62 27.24
N PRO A 713 16.74 -0.44 27.93
CA PRO A 713 16.97 -0.40 29.37
C PRO A 713 17.92 0.70 29.83
N MET A 714 18.93 1.03 29.02
CA MET A 714 19.85 2.13 29.30
C MET A 714 19.18 3.49 29.17
N GLN A 715 18.34 3.66 28.13
CA GLN A 715 17.54 4.90 27.96
C GLN A 715 16.53 5.08 29.09
N GLU A 716 15.87 4.02 29.55
CA GLU A 716 14.97 4.07 30.72
C GLU A 716 15.71 4.50 31.97
N GLY A 717 16.89 3.96 32.23
CA GLY A 717 17.73 4.34 33.36
C GLY A 717 18.16 5.82 33.29
N MET A 718 18.60 6.30 32.13
CA MET A 718 18.99 7.69 31.92
C MET A 718 17.79 8.63 32.08
N LEU A 719 16.63 8.27 31.52
CA LEU A 719 15.40 9.04 31.66
C LEU A 719 15.01 9.14 33.14
N PHE A 720 14.99 8.03 33.86
CA PHE A 720 14.67 8.02 35.30
C PHE A 720 15.57 8.94 36.10
N HIS A 721 16.89 8.87 35.90
CA HIS A 721 17.84 9.74 36.62
C HIS A 721 17.71 11.21 36.24
N THR A 722 17.46 11.50 34.95
CA THR A 722 17.26 12.89 34.48
C THR A 722 16.00 13.50 35.10
N LEU A 723 14.94 12.70 35.32
CA LEU A 723 13.70 13.15 35.93
C LEU A 723 13.76 13.23 37.47
N ALA A 724 14.64 12.42 38.09
CA ALA A 724 14.78 12.37 39.55
C ALA A 724 15.70 13.46 40.10
N ASP A 725 16.58 14.03 39.29
CA ASP A 725 17.56 15.04 39.70
C ASP A 725 17.31 16.36 38.94
N ASP A 726 16.86 17.38 39.65
CA ASP A 726 16.64 18.74 39.14
C ASP A 726 17.96 19.48 38.78
N SER A 727 19.14 18.86 39.00
CA SER A 727 20.44 19.47 38.63
C SER A 727 20.59 19.45 37.09
N SER A 728 20.60 20.64 36.48
CA SER A 728 20.86 20.82 35.07
C SER A 728 22.26 20.28 34.69
N GLY A 729 22.32 19.29 33.79
CA GLY A 729 23.58 18.78 33.22
C GLY A 729 23.85 17.29 33.36
N LEU A 730 22.94 16.52 33.99
CA LEU A 730 23.07 15.06 34.01
C LEU A 730 22.94 14.50 32.60
N TYR A 731 23.88 13.64 32.22
CA TYR A 731 23.93 13.00 30.88
C TYR A 731 24.05 13.96 29.68
N ILE A 732 24.57 15.15 29.85
CA ILE A 732 24.92 16.06 28.77
C ILE A 732 26.40 15.86 28.39
N ASN A 733 26.64 15.62 27.11
CA ASN A 733 27.96 15.58 26.52
C ASN A 733 28.23 16.86 25.75
N GLN A 734 29.41 17.45 25.95
CA GLN A 734 29.83 18.62 25.18
C GLN A 734 31.25 18.42 24.65
N ILE A 735 31.45 18.74 23.38
CA ILE A 735 32.73 18.71 22.70
C ILE A 735 33.02 20.13 22.19
N SER A 736 34.19 20.68 22.52
CA SER A 736 34.63 21.98 22.07
C SER A 736 35.94 21.84 21.28
N LEU A 737 35.92 22.24 20.00
CA LEU A 737 37.04 22.05 19.08
C LEU A 737 37.29 23.31 18.26
N PRO A 738 38.59 23.71 18.07
CA PRO A 738 38.95 24.76 17.10
C PRO A 738 38.86 24.20 15.68
N VAL A 739 38.26 24.98 14.76
CA VAL A 739 38.07 24.61 13.35
C VAL A 739 38.55 25.76 12.48
N HIS A 740 39.28 25.45 11.40
CA HIS A 740 39.80 26.41 10.46
C HIS A 740 39.22 26.18 9.05
N GLY A 741 39.04 27.28 8.31
CA GLY A 741 38.60 27.21 6.92
C GLY A 741 37.19 26.61 6.74
N LEU A 742 36.28 26.84 7.70
CA LEU A 742 34.97 26.25 7.71
C LEU A 742 34.01 27.03 6.81
N ASP A 743 33.44 26.35 5.82
CA ASP A 743 32.24 26.79 5.10
C ASP A 743 31.01 26.45 5.93
N THR A 744 30.39 27.44 6.54
CA THR A 744 29.30 27.28 7.51
C THR A 744 28.02 26.78 6.87
N GLU A 745 27.72 27.12 5.59
CA GLU A 745 26.54 26.66 4.88
C GLU A 745 26.67 25.16 4.53
N ARG A 746 27.84 24.79 3.98
CA ARG A 746 28.15 23.39 3.70
C ARG A 746 28.20 22.53 4.95
N PHE A 747 28.63 23.06 6.07
CA PHE A 747 28.66 22.37 7.35
C PHE A 747 27.26 22.18 7.93
N ALA A 748 26.38 23.17 7.82
CA ALA A 748 24.99 23.08 8.20
C ALA A 748 24.28 22.00 7.36
N ALA A 749 24.48 22.01 6.04
CA ALA A 749 23.92 21.00 5.13
C ALA A 749 24.42 19.57 5.46
N ALA A 750 25.69 19.42 5.83
CA ALA A 750 26.25 18.13 6.23
C ALA A 750 25.59 17.57 7.50
N TRP A 751 25.43 18.40 8.53
CA TRP A 751 24.71 18.01 9.74
C TRP A 751 23.25 17.68 9.48
N GLN A 752 22.56 18.51 8.69
CA GLN A 752 21.13 18.29 8.38
C GLN A 752 20.93 16.97 7.63
N SER A 753 21.80 16.66 6.67
CA SER A 753 21.75 15.38 5.93
C SER A 753 21.96 14.16 6.83
N VAL A 754 22.80 14.27 7.85
CA VAL A 754 23.00 13.17 8.81
C VAL A 754 21.82 13.06 9.77
N ILE A 755 21.22 14.18 10.21
CA ILE A 755 19.99 14.18 11.04
C ILE A 755 18.81 13.52 10.29
N GLU A 756 18.64 13.84 9.02
CA GLU A 756 17.59 13.23 8.19
C GLU A 756 17.78 11.72 8.05
N ARG A 757 19.03 11.27 7.99
CA ARG A 757 19.37 9.87 7.84
C ARG A 757 19.26 9.06 9.13
N GLU A 758 19.68 9.61 10.27
CA GLU A 758 19.77 8.90 11.55
C GLU A 758 18.52 9.13 12.40
N ASP A 759 17.62 8.13 12.47
CA ASP A 759 16.34 8.21 13.18
C ASP A 759 16.50 8.68 14.63
N ILE A 760 17.54 8.23 15.35
CA ILE A 760 17.77 8.55 16.74
C ILE A 760 18.02 10.05 16.97
N LEU A 761 18.57 10.77 15.99
CA LEU A 761 18.84 12.21 16.10
C LEU A 761 17.56 13.06 15.97
N ARG A 762 16.48 12.46 15.48
CA ARG A 762 15.15 13.06 15.34
C ARG A 762 14.17 12.51 16.37
N THR A 763 14.67 11.96 17.48
CA THR A 763 13.84 11.24 18.46
C THR A 763 13.63 12.10 19.71
N SER A 764 12.38 12.12 20.20
CA SER A 764 11.96 12.66 21.50
C SER A 764 11.47 11.54 22.43
N PHE A 765 11.47 11.78 23.73
CA PHE A 765 11.13 10.79 24.75
C PHE A 765 9.92 11.26 25.55
N HIS A 766 8.95 10.37 25.76
CA HIS A 766 7.66 10.68 26.39
C HIS A 766 7.33 9.66 27.48
N TRP A 767 6.96 10.16 28.68
CA TRP A 767 6.68 9.35 29.88
C TRP A 767 5.46 9.83 30.65
N GLN A 768 4.67 10.74 30.07
CA GLN A 768 3.60 11.46 30.76
C GLN A 768 2.37 10.60 31.06
N ASP A 769 1.44 11.15 31.83
CA ASP A 769 0.26 10.51 32.37
C ASP A 769 -0.56 9.72 31.33
N GLY A 770 -0.88 8.47 31.68
CA GLY A 770 -1.66 7.57 30.84
C GLY A 770 -0.85 6.53 30.09
N LEU A 771 0.45 6.73 29.88
CA LEU A 771 1.30 5.72 29.25
C LEU A 771 1.67 4.61 30.26
N SER A 772 1.54 3.34 29.84
CA SER A 772 1.93 2.18 30.68
C SER A 772 3.45 2.05 30.85
N ALA A 773 4.21 2.60 29.94
CA ALA A 773 5.69 2.67 29.92
C ALA A 773 6.15 3.85 29.06
N PRO A 774 7.36 4.39 29.31
CA PRO A 774 7.95 5.41 28.46
C PRO A 774 8.10 4.96 27.01
N VAL A 775 7.91 5.89 26.07
CA VAL A 775 8.11 5.66 24.63
C VAL A 775 9.02 6.70 24.03
N GLN A 776 9.69 6.34 22.95
CA GLN A 776 10.42 7.26 22.10
C GLN A 776 9.69 7.43 20.77
N ILE A 777 9.58 8.68 20.31
CA ILE A 777 8.90 9.08 19.08
C ILE A 777 9.95 9.58 18.10
N VAL A 778 10.06 8.91 16.96
CA VAL A 778 10.86 9.36 15.83
C VAL A 778 10.06 10.37 15.01
N HIS A 779 10.56 11.58 14.89
CA HIS A 779 9.93 12.61 14.06
C HIS A 779 10.31 12.44 12.59
N ARG A 780 9.41 12.80 11.67
CA ARG A 780 9.71 12.78 10.22
C ARG A 780 10.83 13.73 9.85
N GLN A 781 10.85 14.89 10.49
CA GLN A 781 11.83 15.95 10.27
C GLN A 781 12.27 16.54 11.60
N ALA A 782 13.51 16.96 11.66
CA ALA A 782 14.06 17.80 12.73
C ALA A 782 15.16 18.68 12.13
N GLU A 783 15.20 19.92 12.56
CA GLU A 783 16.24 20.87 12.13
C GLU A 783 17.33 20.96 13.18
N LEU A 784 18.61 20.99 12.76
CA LEU A 784 19.72 21.21 13.66
C LEU A 784 19.64 22.63 14.23
N PRO A 785 19.62 22.82 15.56
CA PRO A 785 19.88 24.12 16.17
C PRO A 785 21.34 24.49 15.96
N LEU A 786 21.66 25.21 14.89
CA LEU A 786 22.98 25.74 14.58
C LEU A 786 23.01 27.25 14.86
N LEU A 787 23.75 27.68 15.89
CA LEU A 787 23.92 29.08 16.23
C LEU A 787 25.34 29.53 15.86
N ILE A 788 25.43 30.62 15.11
CA ILE A 788 26.72 31.23 14.76
C ILE A 788 26.83 32.59 15.44
N GLU A 789 27.81 32.77 16.32
CA GLU A 789 28.09 34.03 17.01
C GLU A 789 29.38 34.65 16.45
N ASP A 790 29.34 35.94 16.07
CA ASP A 790 30.53 36.68 15.64
C ASP A 790 31.25 37.25 16.88
N TRP A 791 32.42 36.69 17.16
CA TRP A 791 33.30 37.07 18.26
C TRP A 791 34.55 37.83 17.79
N ARG A 792 34.64 38.17 16.53
CA ARG A 792 35.77 39.00 16.04
C ARG A 792 35.80 40.33 16.75
N GLY A 793 36.98 40.68 17.31
CA GLY A 793 37.15 41.89 18.09
C GLY A 793 36.65 41.87 19.53
N ARG A 794 36.13 40.65 20.00
CA ARG A 794 35.83 40.41 21.42
C ARG A 794 37.01 39.77 22.15
N ASP A 795 36.83 39.53 23.48
CA ASP A 795 37.75 38.68 24.23
C ASP A 795 37.64 37.22 23.74
N ILE A 796 38.71 36.70 23.16
CA ILE A 796 38.84 35.33 22.66
C ILE A 796 39.70 34.45 23.55
N SER A 797 39.84 34.82 24.84
CA SER A 797 40.56 34.02 25.84
C SER A 797 39.91 32.66 26.03
N GLU A 798 40.67 31.63 26.41
CA GLU A 798 40.15 30.30 26.77
C GLU A 798 39.09 30.37 27.86
N GLN A 799 39.25 31.35 28.79
CA GLN A 799 38.27 31.58 29.85
C GLN A 799 36.92 32.05 29.28
N ALA A 800 36.89 33.04 28.39
CA ALA A 800 35.64 33.55 27.80
C ALA A 800 34.92 32.48 26.96
N ILE A 801 35.70 31.71 26.17
CA ILE A 801 35.17 30.56 25.42
C ILE A 801 34.61 29.51 26.37
N GLY A 802 35.33 29.19 27.46
CA GLY A 802 34.88 28.20 28.46
C GLY A 802 33.62 28.66 29.20
N GLU A 803 33.49 29.96 29.56
CA GLU A 803 32.26 30.51 30.15
C GLU A 803 31.07 30.39 29.19
N ARG A 804 31.27 30.63 27.88
CA ARG A 804 30.24 30.50 26.88
C ARG A 804 29.84 29.03 26.65
N ALA A 805 30.79 28.13 26.64
CA ALA A 805 30.55 26.67 26.56
C ALA A 805 29.80 26.17 27.79
N THR A 806 30.18 26.64 29.00
CA THR A 806 29.48 26.31 30.24
C THR A 806 28.03 26.83 30.23
N ALA A 807 27.80 28.06 29.75
CA ALA A 807 26.45 28.60 29.61
C ALA A 807 25.57 27.78 28.65
N ASP A 808 26.16 27.30 27.55
CA ASP A 808 25.49 26.39 26.63
C ASP A 808 25.17 25.03 27.31
N TYR A 809 26.16 24.44 28.00
CA TYR A 809 25.99 23.19 28.73
C TYR A 809 24.84 23.24 29.74
N LEU A 810 24.78 24.32 30.55
CA LEU A 810 23.77 24.50 31.58
C LEU A 810 22.36 24.77 31.06
N GLN A 811 22.20 25.06 29.76
CA GLN A 811 20.88 25.23 29.14
C GLN A 811 20.08 23.92 29.13
N GLY A 812 20.77 22.76 29.17
CA GLY A 812 20.12 21.44 29.16
C GLY A 812 19.34 21.13 27.89
N PHE A 813 18.46 20.13 27.98
CA PHE A 813 17.51 19.70 26.94
C PHE A 813 16.16 19.32 27.53
N ASP A 814 15.12 19.69 26.86
CA ASP A 814 13.77 19.13 27.09
C ASP A 814 13.67 17.80 26.31
N LEU A 815 13.69 16.67 27.03
CA LEU A 815 13.67 15.34 26.40
C LEU A 815 12.42 15.09 25.55
N ALA A 816 11.34 15.83 25.76
CA ALA A 816 10.11 15.74 24.97
C ALA A 816 10.20 16.47 23.62
N ARG A 817 11.32 17.13 23.30
CA ARG A 817 11.50 17.94 22.09
C ARG A 817 12.75 17.54 21.32
N ALA A 818 12.59 16.96 20.14
CA ALA A 818 13.70 16.71 19.21
C ALA A 818 14.09 18.00 18.45
N PRO A 819 15.37 18.13 18.07
CA PRO A 819 16.51 17.25 18.33
C PRO A 819 17.15 17.52 19.70
N LEU A 820 17.70 16.50 20.34
CA LEU A 820 18.40 16.60 21.64
C LEU A 820 19.90 16.84 21.45
N GLN A 821 20.25 17.68 20.51
CA GLN A 821 21.59 18.14 20.21
C GLN A 821 21.55 19.55 19.60
N ARG A 822 22.64 20.28 19.70
CA ARG A 822 22.83 21.59 19.08
C ARG A 822 24.29 21.86 18.81
N VAL A 823 24.57 22.74 17.85
CA VAL A 823 25.93 23.19 17.52
C VAL A 823 26.01 24.72 17.64
N LEU A 824 27.01 25.18 18.34
CA LEU A 824 27.37 26.58 18.44
C LEU A 824 28.72 26.80 17.78
N LEU A 825 28.82 27.74 16.85
CA LEU A 825 30.03 28.18 16.19
C LEU A 825 30.37 29.61 16.64
N LEU A 826 31.45 29.78 17.38
CA LEU A 826 32.02 31.12 17.72
C LEU A 826 33.03 31.50 16.64
N ARG A 827 32.73 32.50 15.83
CA ARG A 827 33.64 33.02 14.80
C ARG A 827 34.66 33.92 15.45
N LEU A 828 35.88 33.41 15.65
CA LEU A 828 36.97 34.12 16.34
C LEU A 828 37.75 35.03 15.41
N GLU A 829 37.96 34.56 14.17
CA GLU A 829 38.64 35.28 13.06
C GLU A 829 37.90 34.97 11.73
N ASP A 830 38.39 35.52 10.64
CA ASP A 830 37.71 35.36 9.34
C ASP A 830 37.57 33.89 8.90
N ASP A 831 38.57 33.06 9.23
CA ASP A 831 38.64 31.64 8.88
C ASP A 831 38.73 30.69 10.09
N ARG A 832 38.69 31.23 11.33
CA ARG A 832 38.87 30.49 12.57
C ARG A 832 37.59 30.50 13.40
N TYR A 833 37.13 29.33 13.75
CA TYR A 833 35.92 29.09 14.55
C TYR A 833 36.25 28.22 15.76
N GLN A 834 35.54 28.42 16.88
CA GLN A 834 35.40 27.43 17.94
C GLN A 834 34.04 26.78 17.81
N MET A 835 34.06 25.51 17.51
CA MET A 835 32.84 24.68 17.46
C MET A 835 32.58 24.10 18.85
N ILE A 836 31.34 24.24 19.33
CA ILE A 836 30.85 23.63 20.57
C ILE A 836 29.63 22.79 20.16
N TRP A 837 29.76 21.45 20.24
CA TRP A 837 28.69 20.53 20.01
C TRP A 837 28.21 19.95 21.32
N THR A 838 26.93 20.15 21.66
CA THR A 838 26.30 19.71 22.90
C THR A 838 25.17 18.76 22.56
N CYS A 839 25.11 17.57 23.20
CA CYS A 839 24.07 16.56 23.00
C CYS A 839 23.72 15.83 24.30
N HIS A 840 22.51 15.33 24.39
CA HIS A 840 22.09 14.46 25.49
C HIS A 840 22.53 13.00 25.23
N HIS A 841 23.13 12.36 26.23
CA HIS A 841 23.70 11.01 26.14
C HIS A 841 22.67 9.91 25.89
N ILE A 842 21.37 10.18 26.13
CA ILE A 842 20.26 9.27 25.82
C ILE A 842 20.16 8.91 24.33
N LEU A 843 20.71 9.77 23.45
CA LEU A 843 20.71 9.53 21.99
C LEU A 843 21.77 8.51 21.58
N MET A 844 22.97 8.59 22.16
CA MET A 844 24.13 7.84 21.66
C MET A 844 25.25 7.73 22.69
N ASP A 845 26.06 6.68 22.55
CA ASP A 845 27.29 6.46 23.30
C ASP A 845 28.52 7.08 22.62
N GLY A 846 29.69 6.95 23.23
CA GLY A 846 30.95 7.51 22.72
C GLY A 846 31.37 6.93 21.34
N TRP A 847 31.07 5.65 21.07
CA TRP A 847 31.33 5.06 19.77
C TRP A 847 30.44 5.68 18.68
N SER A 848 29.16 5.80 18.97
CA SER A 848 28.18 6.41 18.08
C SER A 848 28.49 7.88 17.80
N SER A 849 28.88 8.64 18.82
CA SER A 849 29.28 10.07 18.70
C SER A 849 30.47 10.25 17.77
N SER A 850 31.54 9.42 17.93
CA SER A 850 32.72 9.49 17.08
C SER A 850 32.39 9.13 15.61
N ARG A 851 31.57 8.13 15.41
CA ARG A 851 31.09 7.72 14.07
C ARG A 851 30.24 8.81 13.42
N LEU A 852 29.27 9.36 14.15
CA LEU A 852 28.40 10.45 13.70
C LEU A 852 29.22 11.64 13.20
N PHE A 853 30.21 12.08 14.01
CA PHE A 853 31.06 13.19 13.62
C PHE A 853 31.88 12.87 12.36
N GLY A 854 32.40 11.63 12.26
CA GLY A 854 33.09 11.15 11.06
C GLY A 854 32.20 11.21 9.81
N GLU A 855 30.92 10.86 9.92
CA GLU A 855 29.94 10.92 8.84
C GLU A 855 29.59 12.37 8.44
N VAL A 856 29.45 13.27 9.42
CA VAL A 856 29.28 14.72 9.15
C VAL A 856 30.45 15.26 8.37
N MET A 857 31.70 14.95 8.80
CA MET A 857 32.89 15.42 8.13
C MET A 857 33.08 14.79 6.73
N GLN A 858 32.68 13.55 6.56
CA GLN A 858 32.70 12.89 5.24
C GLN A 858 31.70 13.54 4.29
N PHE A 859 30.48 13.82 4.73
CA PHE A 859 29.49 14.54 3.93
C PHE A 859 29.99 15.95 3.60
N TYR A 860 30.54 16.67 4.58
CA TYR A 860 31.13 17.97 4.36
C TYR A 860 32.24 17.96 3.30
N ALA A 861 33.08 16.91 3.30
CA ALA A 861 34.18 16.80 2.34
C ALA A 861 33.73 16.35 0.94
N GLN A 862 32.81 15.39 0.85
CA GLN A 862 32.48 14.63 -0.37
C GLN A 862 31.07 14.88 -0.90
N GLY A 863 30.15 15.49 -0.13
CA GLY A 863 28.73 15.69 -0.48
C GLY A 863 27.89 14.43 -0.43
N HIS A 864 28.44 13.30 0.02
CA HIS A 864 27.69 12.04 0.21
C HIS A 864 28.26 11.25 1.39
N VAL A 865 27.43 10.38 1.95
CA VAL A 865 27.80 9.43 3.00
C VAL A 865 27.55 8.02 2.51
N PRO A 866 28.38 7.02 2.83
CA PRO A 866 28.15 5.63 2.48
C PRO A 866 26.80 5.09 2.97
N THR A 867 26.33 4.02 2.34
CA THR A 867 25.09 3.34 2.69
C THR A 867 25.06 2.94 4.17
N ARG A 868 23.90 3.10 4.80
CA ARG A 868 23.66 2.80 6.20
C ARG A 868 23.58 1.29 6.46
N ASN A 869 24.16 0.83 7.56
CA ASN A 869 24.05 -0.55 8.04
C ASN A 869 23.23 -0.56 9.34
N GLY A 870 21.95 -0.91 9.27
CA GLY A 870 21.05 -1.08 10.40
C GLY A 870 20.33 0.21 10.89
N ARG A 871 19.22 0.04 11.58
CA ARG A 871 18.39 1.11 12.20
C ARG A 871 18.27 0.85 13.70
N TYR A 872 18.16 1.92 14.50
CA TYR A 872 17.99 1.78 15.95
C TYR A 872 16.74 0.98 16.34
N ARG A 873 15.67 1.10 15.57
CA ARG A 873 14.46 0.26 15.68
C ARG A 873 14.76 -1.24 15.70
N GLU A 874 15.67 -1.72 14.84
CA GLU A 874 16.03 -3.15 14.73
C GLU A 874 16.70 -3.65 16.02
N PHE A 875 17.50 -2.79 16.66
CA PHE A 875 18.08 -3.08 17.97
C PHE A 875 16.99 -3.21 19.05
N ILE A 876 16.00 -2.31 19.07
CA ILE A 876 14.86 -2.39 20.01
C ILE A 876 14.06 -3.67 19.78
N GLU A 877 13.80 -4.01 18.51
CA GLU A 877 13.11 -5.25 18.15
C GLU A 877 13.88 -6.49 18.61
N TRP A 878 15.20 -6.49 18.40
CA TRP A 878 16.07 -7.57 18.90
C TRP A 878 16.03 -7.68 20.42
N LEU A 879 16.08 -6.56 21.14
CA LEU A 879 15.97 -6.53 22.60
C LEU A 879 14.66 -7.14 23.10
N GLN A 880 13.53 -6.82 22.44
CA GLN A 880 12.22 -7.34 22.83
C GLN A 880 12.04 -8.84 22.58
N ARG A 881 12.85 -9.43 21.69
CA ARG A 881 12.87 -10.88 21.42
C ARG A 881 13.70 -11.66 22.43
N GLN A 882 14.49 -11.00 23.29
CA GLN A 882 15.31 -11.68 24.29
C GLN A 882 14.44 -12.27 25.40
N ASP A 883 14.80 -13.48 25.89
CA ASP A 883 14.14 -14.12 27.02
C ASP A 883 14.52 -13.42 28.34
N GLN A 884 13.71 -12.42 28.71
CA GLN A 884 13.91 -11.63 29.93
C GLN A 884 13.91 -12.50 31.19
N ARG A 885 13.12 -13.59 31.25
CA ARG A 885 13.06 -14.48 32.42
C ARG A 885 14.35 -15.28 32.57
N ALA A 886 14.87 -15.81 31.46
CA ALA A 886 16.16 -16.52 31.47
C ALA A 886 17.31 -15.57 31.90
N LEU A 887 17.33 -14.33 31.38
CA LEU A 887 18.31 -13.31 31.74
C LEU A 887 18.19 -12.93 33.22
N GLU A 888 17.00 -12.69 33.75
CA GLU A 888 16.76 -12.39 35.15
C GLU A 888 17.26 -13.53 36.04
N GLY A 889 16.91 -14.78 35.70
CA GLY A 889 17.35 -15.95 36.41
C GLY A 889 18.88 -16.09 36.45
N PHE A 890 19.55 -15.85 35.32
CA PHE A 890 21.01 -15.85 35.24
C PHE A 890 21.63 -14.81 36.18
N TRP A 891 21.19 -13.57 36.13
CA TRP A 891 21.77 -12.49 36.93
C TRP A 891 21.45 -12.65 38.42
N ARG A 892 20.23 -13.05 38.80
CA ARG A 892 19.89 -13.36 40.21
C ARG A 892 20.82 -14.42 40.78
N ASN A 893 21.05 -15.52 40.05
CA ASN A 893 21.95 -16.58 40.49
C ASN A 893 23.40 -16.07 40.56
N ARG A 894 23.86 -15.28 39.58
CA ARG A 894 25.22 -14.76 39.54
C ARG A 894 25.52 -13.77 40.65
N LEU A 895 24.54 -12.97 41.05
CA LEU A 895 24.67 -11.93 42.07
C LEU A 895 24.23 -12.37 43.46
N ALA A 896 23.72 -13.60 43.62
CA ALA A 896 23.17 -14.13 44.89
C ALA A 896 24.17 -14.11 46.05
N THR A 897 25.49 -14.11 45.77
CA THR A 897 26.56 -14.09 46.79
C THR A 897 26.98 -12.68 47.20
N LEU A 898 26.42 -11.64 46.56
CA LEU A 898 26.74 -10.24 46.87
C LEU A 898 25.74 -9.72 47.91
N GLU A 899 26.19 -9.63 49.16
CA GLU A 899 25.36 -9.13 50.28
C GLU A 899 25.34 -7.60 50.35
N GLN A 900 26.38 -6.95 49.88
CA GLN A 900 26.50 -5.50 49.93
C GLN A 900 27.18 -4.94 48.66
N ALA A 901 26.88 -3.67 48.32
CA ALA A 901 27.58 -2.97 47.25
C ALA A 901 29.04 -2.73 47.66
N THR A 902 29.97 -2.88 46.71
CA THR A 902 31.38 -2.54 46.91
C THR A 902 31.51 -1.00 47.16
N SER A 903 31.77 -0.60 48.40
CA SER A 903 31.97 0.81 48.77
C SER A 903 33.44 1.13 48.92
N LEU A 904 33.99 1.88 48.01
CA LEU A 904 35.38 2.35 48.12
C LEU A 904 35.56 3.27 49.35
N ASN A 905 34.59 4.06 49.73
CA ASN A 905 34.65 4.88 50.95
C ASN A 905 34.74 4.05 52.24
N GLN A 906 34.03 2.90 52.30
CA GLN A 906 34.19 1.97 53.46
C GLN A 906 35.53 1.25 53.47
N ALA A 907 36.12 0.99 52.29
CA ALA A 907 37.44 0.33 52.18
C ALA A 907 38.58 1.32 52.44
N MET A 908 38.43 2.61 52.03
CA MET A 908 39.48 3.62 52.21
C MET A 908 39.41 4.32 53.57
N PHE A 909 38.25 4.40 54.19
CA PHE A 909 38.02 5.00 55.52
C PHE A 909 37.23 4.01 56.41
N PRO A 910 37.88 2.95 56.90
CA PRO A 910 37.22 2.04 57.86
C PRO A 910 36.86 2.84 59.11
N ARG A 911 35.61 2.82 59.54
CA ARG A 911 35.16 3.49 60.76
C ARG A 911 35.77 2.92 62.02
#